data_c92630be5d997b98107f2f17296b39f4
#
_entry.id   c92630be5d997b98107f2f17296b39f4
#
_cell.length_a   1.000
_cell.length_b   1.000
_cell.length_c   1.000
_cell.angle_alpha   90.00
_cell.angle_beta   90.00
_cell.angle_gamma   90.00
#
_symmetry.space_group_name_H-M   'P 1'
#
loop_
_entity.id
_entity.type
_entity.pdbx_description
1 polymer ?
#
loop_
_entity_poly.entity_id
_entity_poly.type
_entity_poly.pdbx_seq_one_letter_code
_entity_poly.pdbx_strand_id
1 'polypeptide(L)'
;MLRNIVEKDPFLYCQPEKLFVEELKKPVHQVKPAYFNSRKAEKGEANVNGAFLASEFSDELLDTSYADFGSFLKVYEIGGDKYPIITRKGKTSVFEEYIITVTEKETVITAEDTEGIRRGLVFIEDEMRRREGAFLPIGEIKRTPHIKSRITHCFFAPINRPPNNGEELGDDIDYYPEEYLNRLVHDGSNGVWVYTKFSDLLPSGIIAEYGQDSERKIKKLNKTIEKCRRYGIKVFIMAIEPVGLRGELAIKYKDIGGAVATDGGRCFCTSSKRGAEYIYEAYKTLFEKCPDLGGVIALTTGEMITNCSSAYGDIKKGIFTCPNCRDKRAGEILADAVEAMKKGVRASKPDAEFISWTYGHRSWENEDVEDYARLIPGDSCMLQGFEDAGSSIQLGKERIANDYWLSYIGPSDMFKNTAAFAKKYGKTIYAKTQVCCSHEVASVPYIPVPGNLFDKYKAMHSLGVKGVMQCWYFGNYPSLMNKAAGELAFLSDFSDKKSFLLYLAGIYFGKAKAEKVVTAWEYFEKGYRNCILNIMTSYYGPFHDGPVWLLQLKPKNYPLPRSWQYGDMMNGDRINESLLSGHTLEEAITLAEEMSENWNKGMDYLEGLGETSEETEQESVAKALSLQFESGMNILKFYYLRDKLGNKEGNLKETLLKMENIVHREIEISESLAMVSEKDRRLGYHTEAEGFKYFPEKLYDRAEYLRKLIKTEFAEVFERIEKGLSPLEYYDGVEEGVPRYKIGSGWMSFSDSNAKMRIDEDAESLKIEVMAKKEEGITIAGEFNLFKFNPPIYIDEKGTPFIPVRVWMFFGMTERAREDELKKYKVEVLPSDEEFPGSHFLITLKKKDFDITDKPMKISIHTNVTEYRPASYLRYTEDRTAYLGKYDINPDNFIWLER
;
A
#
# COMPACT_ATOMS: atom_id res chain seq x y z
N MET A 1 29.25 1.84 -13.54
CA MET A 1 27.97 1.62 -14.24
C MET A 1 26.91 1.00 -13.32
N LEU A 2 27.14 -0.16 -12.71
CA LEU A 2 26.25 -0.72 -11.67
C LEU A 2 25.97 0.27 -10.54
N ARG A 3 26.98 0.97 -10.04
CA ARG A 3 26.85 2.02 -9.04
C ARG A 3 25.86 3.11 -9.48
N ASN A 4 25.90 3.54 -10.74
CA ASN A 4 25.02 4.61 -11.25
C ASN A 4 23.55 4.18 -11.34
N ILE A 5 23.26 2.88 -11.56
CA ILE A 5 21.88 2.37 -11.60
C ILE A 5 21.30 2.24 -10.20
N VAL A 6 22.15 1.83 -9.24
CA VAL A 6 21.76 1.69 -7.82
C VAL A 6 21.78 3.03 -7.08
N GLU A 7 22.70 3.95 -7.46
CA GLU A 7 22.94 5.22 -6.78
C GLU A 7 22.12 6.40 -7.31
N LYS A 8 21.56 6.32 -8.52
CA LYS A 8 20.56 7.31 -8.95
C LYS A 8 19.31 7.13 -8.11
N ASP A 9 19.18 7.94 -7.10
CA ASP A 9 18.00 7.96 -6.23
C ASP A 9 16.78 8.41 -7.07
N PRO A 10 15.79 7.55 -7.30
CA PRO A 10 14.61 7.93 -8.07
C PRO A 10 13.82 9.06 -7.42
N PHE A 11 14.00 9.30 -6.11
CA PHE A 11 13.37 10.40 -5.39
C PHE A 11 13.92 11.76 -5.79
N LEU A 12 15.15 11.82 -6.33
CA LEU A 12 15.80 13.05 -6.81
C LEU A 12 15.60 13.27 -8.30
N TYR A 13 14.96 12.33 -9.01
CA TYR A 13 14.85 12.37 -10.46
C TYR A 13 14.08 13.59 -10.98
N CYS A 14 12.97 13.94 -10.33
CA CYS A 14 12.18 15.09 -10.71
C CYS A 14 11.52 15.72 -9.48
N GLN A 15 10.85 16.85 -9.71
CA GLN A 15 9.98 17.47 -8.73
C GLN A 15 8.54 17.01 -9.06
N PRO A 16 8.07 15.90 -8.48
CA PRO A 16 6.80 15.29 -8.86
C PRO A 16 5.62 16.25 -8.70
N GLU A 17 5.67 17.13 -7.71
CA GLU A 17 4.66 18.16 -7.49
C GLU A 17 4.51 19.11 -8.69
N LYS A 18 5.56 19.44 -9.41
CA LYS A 18 5.48 20.28 -10.61
C LYS A 18 4.81 19.53 -11.77
N LEU A 19 5.16 18.26 -11.94
CA LEU A 19 4.56 17.42 -12.97
C LEU A 19 3.08 17.20 -12.70
N PHE A 20 2.72 16.76 -11.49
CA PHE A 20 1.37 16.31 -11.19
C PHE A 20 0.38 17.45 -10.97
N VAL A 21 0.81 18.61 -10.49
CA VAL A 21 -0.05 19.81 -10.46
C VAL A 21 -0.53 20.17 -11.86
N GLU A 22 0.33 20.14 -12.87
CA GLU A 22 -0.08 20.43 -14.25
C GLU A 22 -0.99 19.32 -14.83
N GLU A 23 -0.77 18.06 -14.49
CA GLU A 23 -1.66 16.96 -14.87
C GLU A 23 -3.06 17.11 -14.25
N LEU A 24 -3.15 17.54 -12.99
CA LEU A 24 -4.42 17.74 -12.31
C LEU A 24 -5.20 18.96 -12.80
N LYS A 25 -4.54 19.93 -13.43
CA LYS A 25 -5.19 21.10 -14.03
C LYS A 25 -5.82 20.83 -15.40
N LYS A 26 -5.70 19.62 -15.94
CA LYS A 26 -6.34 19.26 -17.19
C LYS A 26 -7.86 19.19 -17.00
N PRO A 27 -8.66 19.89 -17.82
CA PRO A 27 -10.12 19.82 -17.76
C PRO A 27 -10.64 18.40 -17.98
N VAL A 28 -11.79 18.07 -17.44
CA VAL A 28 -12.48 16.79 -17.69
C VAL A 28 -12.89 16.69 -19.16
N HIS A 29 -13.47 17.75 -19.69
CA HIS A 29 -13.93 17.82 -21.08
C HIS A 29 -12.85 18.50 -21.94
N GLN A 30 -12.05 17.73 -22.66
CA GLN A 30 -10.98 18.25 -23.53
C GLN A 30 -11.33 18.15 -25.00
N VAL A 31 -11.70 16.97 -25.46
CA VAL A 31 -11.92 16.65 -26.87
C VAL A 31 -13.13 15.71 -26.99
N LYS A 32 -13.98 15.98 -27.97
CA LYS A 32 -15.05 15.07 -28.35
C LYS A 32 -14.45 13.82 -29.00
N PRO A 33 -14.78 12.60 -28.52
CA PRO A 33 -14.32 11.38 -29.16
C PRO A 33 -14.82 11.25 -30.59
N ALA A 34 -14.02 10.68 -31.49
CA ALA A 34 -14.36 10.54 -32.91
C ALA A 34 -15.63 9.69 -33.13
N TYR A 35 -15.87 8.71 -32.27
CA TYR A 35 -17.07 7.89 -32.34
C TYR A 35 -18.36 8.60 -31.90
N PHE A 36 -18.27 9.74 -31.21
CA PHE A 36 -19.44 10.47 -30.73
C PHE A 36 -20.23 11.08 -31.93
N ASN A 37 -21.53 10.85 -31.99
CA ASN A 37 -22.44 11.12 -33.10
C ASN A 37 -22.20 10.25 -34.36
N SER A 38 -21.56 9.10 -34.21
CA SER A 38 -21.30 8.17 -35.32
C SER A 38 -22.55 7.38 -35.77
N ARG A 39 -23.62 7.37 -34.96
CA ARG A 39 -24.86 6.62 -35.21
C ARG A 39 -26.12 7.51 -35.14
N LYS A 40 -27.26 6.93 -35.45
CA LYS A 40 -28.59 7.52 -35.24
C LYS A 40 -29.21 6.99 -33.95
N ALA A 41 -30.19 7.72 -33.40
CA ALA A 41 -30.95 7.27 -32.24
C ALA A 41 -31.60 5.90 -32.49
N GLU A 42 -31.52 5.03 -31.53
CA GLU A 42 -32.17 3.72 -31.54
C GLU A 42 -33.62 3.87 -31.02
N LYS A 43 -34.46 2.83 -31.23
CA LYS A 43 -35.83 2.81 -30.68
C LYS A 43 -35.77 2.86 -29.16
N GLY A 44 -36.50 3.82 -28.57
CA GLY A 44 -36.53 4.05 -27.12
C GLY A 44 -35.47 5.01 -26.61
N GLU A 45 -34.75 5.72 -27.51
CA GLU A 45 -33.85 6.81 -27.20
C GLU A 45 -34.43 8.16 -27.61
N ALA A 46 -34.30 9.15 -26.75
CA ALA A 46 -34.52 10.55 -27.12
C ALA A 46 -33.25 11.11 -27.77
N ASN A 47 -33.38 11.82 -28.86
CA ASN A 47 -32.30 12.61 -29.44
C ASN A 47 -32.26 13.99 -28.75
N VAL A 48 -31.24 14.19 -27.94
CA VAL A 48 -31.09 15.41 -27.14
C VAL A 48 -30.16 16.45 -27.79
N ASN A 49 -29.92 16.34 -29.08
CA ASN A 49 -29.09 17.31 -29.79
C ASN A 49 -29.78 18.70 -29.81
N GLY A 50 -29.03 19.73 -29.54
CA GLY A 50 -29.56 21.07 -29.26
C GLY A 50 -29.94 21.28 -27.79
N ALA A 51 -29.31 20.48 -26.88
CA ALA A 51 -29.57 20.55 -25.45
C ALA A 51 -29.18 21.89 -24.84
N PHE A 52 -29.96 22.34 -23.88
CA PHE A 52 -29.62 23.46 -23.01
C PHE A 52 -30.06 23.18 -21.58
N LEU A 53 -29.31 23.74 -20.63
CA LEU A 53 -29.64 23.58 -19.20
C LEU A 53 -30.72 24.60 -18.79
N ALA A 54 -31.83 24.12 -18.20
CA ALA A 54 -32.84 24.92 -17.53
C ALA A 54 -32.81 24.65 -16.02
N SER A 55 -32.08 25.50 -15.28
CA SER A 55 -31.83 25.32 -13.85
C SER A 55 -33.00 25.86 -13.00
N GLU A 56 -34.04 25.02 -12.78
CA GLU A 56 -35.11 25.34 -11.81
C GLU A 56 -34.65 25.15 -10.34
N PHE A 57 -33.62 24.31 -10.09
CA PHE A 57 -32.98 24.22 -8.80
C PHE A 57 -31.79 25.19 -8.75
N SER A 58 -32.01 26.39 -8.25
CA SER A 58 -30.99 27.43 -8.10
C SER A 58 -30.34 27.33 -6.71
N ASP A 59 -29.05 27.05 -6.68
CA ASP A 59 -28.21 26.97 -5.46
C ASP A 59 -26.76 27.27 -5.85
N GLU A 60 -26.04 28.10 -5.09
CA GLU A 60 -24.64 28.47 -5.37
C GLU A 60 -23.70 27.25 -5.42
N LEU A 61 -24.03 26.19 -4.70
CA LEU A 61 -23.25 24.93 -4.72
C LEU A 61 -23.37 24.15 -6.03
N LEU A 62 -24.34 24.48 -6.88
CA LEU A 62 -24.53 23.89 -8.21
C LEU A 62 -23.84 24.66 -9.34
N ASP A 63 -23.34 25.88 -9.09
CA ASP A 63 -22.73 26.73 -10.13
C ASP A 63 -21.60 25.99 -10.86
N THR A 64 -20.74 25.28 -10.12
CA THR A 64 -19.65 24.49 -10.71
C THR A 64 -20.15 23.35 -11.60
N SER A 65 -21.21 22.65 -11.20
CA SER A 65 -21.80 21.55 -11.98
C SER A 65 -22.52 22.05 -13.22
N TYR A 66 -23.19 23.21 -13.12
CA TYR A 66 -23.86 23.84 -14.26
C TYR A 66 -22.86 24.36 -15.28
N ALA A 67 -21.73 24.96 -14.81
CA ALA A 67 -20.66 25.41 -15.68
C ALA A 67 -19.97 24.22 -16.38
N ASP A 68 -19.74 23.13 -15.65
CA ASP A 68 -19.13 21.90 -16.19
C ASP A 68 -20.02 21.25 -17.25
N PHE A 69 -21.31 21.06 -16.96
CA PHE A 69 -22.28 20.56 -17.94
C PHE A 69 -22.37 21.43 -19.18
N GLY A 70 -22.34 22.77 -19.02
CA GLY A 70 -22.25 23.72 -20.14
C GLY A 70 -20.98 23.52 -20.98
N SER A 71 -19.85 23.21 -20.34
CA SER A 71 -18.60 22.89 -21.01
C SER A 71 -18.69 21.56 -21.78
N PHE A 72 -19.30 20.54 -21.19
CA PHE A 72 -19.61 19.28 -21.88
C PHE A 72 -20.44 19.53 -23.15
N LEU A 73 -21.58 20.24 -23.05
CA LEU A 73 -22.43 20.53 -24.21
C LEU A 73 -21.65 21.25 -25.33
N LYS A 74 -20.75 22.17 -24.96
CA LYS A 74 -19.92 22.92 -25.90
C LYS A 74 -18.86 22.05 -26.56
N VAL A 75 -18.09 21.30 -25.78
CA VAL A 75 -16.98 20.45 -26.29
C VAL A 75 -17.52 19.34 -27.18
N TYR A 76 -18.67 18.75 -26.82
CA TYR A 76 -19.30 17.69 -27.61
C TYR A 76 -20.19 18.22 -28.76
N GLU A 77 -20.28 19.54 -28.93
CA GLU A 77 -21.03 20.21 -30.02
C GLU A 77 -22.51 19.80 -30.07
N ILE A 78 -23.10 19.60 -28.91
CA ILE A 78 -24.53 19.20 -28.78
C ILE A 78 -25.39 20.30 -28.15
N GLY A 79 -24.81 21.42 -27.74
CA GLY A 79 -25.52 22.55 -27.17
C GLY A 79 -26.41 23.27 -28.18
N GLY A 80 -27.51 23.88 -27.69
CA GLY A 80 -28.45 24.63 -28.52
C GLY A 80 -29.64 25.20 -27.73
N ASP A 81 -30.80 25.23 -28.33
CA ASP A 81 -32.05 25.82 -27.75
C ASP A 81 -33.28 24.91 -27.95
N LYS A 82 -33.09 23.66 -28.32
CA LYS A 82 -34.16 22.77 -28.78
C LYS A 82 -34.63 21.78 -27.73
N TYR A 83 -33.73 21.29 -26.88
CA TYR A 83 -34.04 20.25 -25.92
C TYR A 83 -33.61 20.68 -24.50
N PRO A 84 -34.57 20.97 -23.61
CA PRO A 84 -34.26 21.36 -22.24
C PRO A 84 -33.83 20.18 -21.38
N ILE A 85 -32.71 20.33 -20.66
CA ILE A 85 -32.29 19.52 -19.53
C ILE A 85 -32.62 20.32 -18.27
N ILE A 86 -33.63 19.89 -17.54
CA ILE A 86 -34.23 20.64 -16.42
C ILE A 86 -33.72 20.05 -15.11
N THR A 87 -33.19 20.88 -14.22
CA THR A 87 -32.86 20.47 -12.85
C THR A 87 -33.92 20.98 -11.90
N ARG A 88 -34.54 20.14 -11.10
CA ARG A 88 -35.66 20.47 -10.24
C ARG A 88 -35.46 19.95 -8.81
N LYS A 89 -35.75 20.78 -7.83
CA LYS A 89 -35.80 20.33 -6.44
C LYS A 89 -37.07 19.52 -6.21
N GLY A 90 -36.92 18.30 -5.70
CA GLY A 90 -38.03 17.41 -5.41
C GLY A 90 -37.63 16.39 -4.35
N LYS A 91 -38.64 15.72 -3.77
CA LYS A 91 -38.41 14.81 -2.65
C LYS A 91 -37.76 13.51 -3.08
N THR A 92 -36.66 13.13 -2.39
CA THR A 92 -35.97 11.84 -2.50
C THR A 92 -35.91 11.18 -1.14
N SER A 93 -35.45 9.94 -1.06
CA SER A 93 -35.46 9.16 0.19
C SER A 93 -34.14 9.23 0.97
N VAL A 94 -33.03 9.46 0.29
CA VAL A 94 -31.70 9.53 0.90
C VAL A 94 -30.84 10.61 0.21
N PHE A 95 -29.81 11.04 0.87
CA PHE A 95 -28.81 11.97 0.32
C PHE A 95 -28.16 11.42 -0.96
N GLU A 96 -27.95 12.27 -1.95
CA GLU A 96 -27.46 11.96 -3.32
C GLU A 96 -28.41 11.08 -4.17
N GLU A 97 -29.60 10.73 -3.71
CA GLU A 97 -30.57 10.06 -4.57
C GLU A 97 -31.11 11.04 -5.62
N TYR A 98 -31.28 10.57 -6.85
CA TYR A 98 -31.87 11.35 -7.93
C TYR A 98 -32.76 10.50 -8.83
N ILE A 99 -33.69 11.19 -9.49
CA ILE A 99 -34.60 10.63 -10.47
C ILE A 99 -34.45 11.41 -11.77
N ILE A 100 -34.23 10.71 -12.88
CA ILE A 100 -34.15 11.30 -14.21
C ILE A 100 -35.35 10.79 -15.02
N THR A 101 -36.17 11.72 -15.51
CA THR A 101 -37.27 11.42 -16.41
C THR A 101 -36.92 11.93 -17.79
N VAL A 102 -36.81 11.03 -18.77
CA VAL A 102 -36.48 11.35 -20.17
C VAL A 102 -37.69 11.14 -21.04
N THR A 103 -38.02 12.14 -21.84
CA THR A 103 -39.06 12.10 -22.88
C THR A 103 -38.46 12.53 -24.21
N GLU A 104 -39.24 12.46 -25.30
CA GLU A 104 -38.80 13.02 -26.60
C GLU A 104 -38.62 14.54 -26.61
N LYS A 105 -39.10 15.25 -25.59
CA LYS A 105 -39.16 16.72 -25.55
C LYS A 105 -38.25 17.33 -24.51
N GLU A 106 -38.00 16.64 -23.42
CA GLU A 106 -37.24 17.15 -22.27
C GLU A 106 -36.66 16.04 -21.43
N THR A 107 -35.59 16.36 -20.67
CA THR A 107 -35.08 15.55 -19.58
C THR A 107 -35.17 16.33 -18.27
N VAL A 108 -35.76 15.73 -17.24
CA VAL A 108 -35.87 16.33 -15.90
C VAL A 108 -35.08 15.55 -14.91
N ILE A 109 -34.13 16.20 -14.22
CA ILE A 109 -33.37 15.65 -13.09
C ILE A 109 -34.02 16.18 -11.82
N THR A 110 -34.53 15.30 -10.97
CA THR A 110 -35.18 15.64 -9.70
C THR A 110 -34.35 15.09 -8.53
N ALA A 111 -34.00 15.95 -7.58
CA ALA A 111 -33.37 15.55 -6.33
C ALA A 111 -33.73 16.51 -5.17
N GLU A 112 -33.63 16.02 -3.93
CA GLU A 112 -33.88 16.85 -2.74
C GLU A 112 -32.68 17.74 -2.41
N ASP A 113 -31.48 17.26 -2.67
CA ASP A 113 -30.22 17.94 -2.36
C ASP A 113 -29.41 18.26 -3.64
N THR A 114 -28.43 19.15 -3.49
CA THR A 114 -27.55 19.59 -4.58
C THR A 114 -26.71 18.45 -5.15
N GLU A 115 -26.33 17.48 -4.32
CA GLU A 115 -25.46 16.39 -4.73
C GLU A 115 -26.20 15.37 -5.62
N GLY A 116 -27.48 15.15 -5.39
CA GLY A 116 -28.33 14.37 -6.30
C GLY A 116 -28.44 15.00 -7.69
N ILE A 117 -28.56 16.34 -7.78
CA ILE A 117 -28.53 17.06 -9.07
C ILE A 117 -27.15 16.92 -9.73
N ARG A 118 -26.07 17.14 -8.98
CA ARG A 118 -24.69 16.99 -9.46
C ARG A 118 -24.44 15.61 -10.05
N ARG A 119 -24.82 14.55 -9.32
CA ARG A 119 -24.70 13.16 -9.80
C ARG A 119 -25.56 12.89 -11.02
N GLY A 120 -26.76 13.44 -11.07
CA GLY A 120 -27.67 13.31 -12.21
C GLY A 120 -27.11 13.93 -13.49
N LEU A 121 -26.45 15.08 -13.41
CA LEU A 121 -25.79 15.73 -14.57
C LEU A 121 -24.64 14.85 -15.07
N VAL A 122 -23.73 14.42 -14.19
CA VAL A 122 -22.62 13.52 -14.56
C VAL A 122 -23.14 12.22 -15.19
N PHE A 123 -24.20 11.65 -14.62
CA PHE A 123 -24.81 10.44 -15.19
C PHE A 123 -25.34 10.63 -16.61
N ILE A 124 -25.95 11.78 -16.92
CA ILE A 124 -26.43 12.11 -18.28
C ILE A 124 -25.25 12.22 -19.25
N GLU A 125 -24.15 12.82 -18.85
CA GLU A 125 -22.95 12.91 -19.68
C GLU A 125 -22.39 11.52 -19.98
N ASP A 126 -22.26 10.66 -18.96
CA ASP A 126 -21.80 9.28 -19.10
C ASP A 126 -22.75 8.45 -20.01
N GLU A 127 -24.05 8.63 -19.87
CA GLU A 127 -25.03 7.96 -20.76
C GLU A 127 -24.86 8.38 -22.22
N MET A 128 -24.62 9.67 -22.47
CA MET A 128 -24.39 10.16 -23.84
C MET A 128 -23.05 9.63 -24.39
N ARG A 129 -21.99 9.60 -23.59
CA ARG A 129 -20.69 9.01 -23.99
C ARG A 129 -20.86 7.53 -24.31
N ARG A 130 -21.48 6.77 -23.41
CA ARG A 130 -21.74 5.32 -23.57
C ARG A 130 -22.61 5.01 -24.79
N ARG A 131 -23.52 5.89 -25.14
CA ARG A 131 -24.42 5.75 -26.29
C ARG A 131 -23.85 6.35 -27.57
N GLU A 132 -22.60 6.80 -27.54
CA GLU A 132 -21.84 7.32 -28.70
C GLU A 132 -22.54 8.50 -29.38
N GLY A 133 -23.28 9.32 -28.62
CA GLY A 133 -23.97 10.48 -29.17
C GLY A 133 -24.96 11.12 -28.19
N ALA A 134 -25.58 12.22 -28.63
CA ALA A 134 -26.58 12.96 -27.89
C ALA A 134 -27.89 12.15 -27.73
N PHE A 135 -27.84 11.02 -27.06
CA PHE A 135 -28.95 10.09 -26.88
C PHE A 135 -29.12 9.71 -25.41
N LEU A 136 -30.39 9.74 -24.96
CA LEU A 136 -30.77 9.28 -23.61
C LEU A 136 -31.91 8.26 -23.69
N PRO A 137 -31.99 7.25 -22.81
CA PRO A 137 -33.08 6.29 -22.82
C PRO A 137 -34.36 6.94 -22.34
N ILE A 138 -35.44 6.80 -23.13
CA ILE A 138 -36.78 7.32 -22.74
C ILE A 138 -37.31 6.51 -21.57
N GLY A 139 -37.80 7.19 -20.54
CA GLY A 139 -38.35 6.59 -19.33
C GLY A 139 -37.88 7.25 -18.05
N GLU A 140 -38.08 6.57 -16.95
CA GLU A 140 -37.65 7.00 -15.64
C GLU A 140 -36.47 6.17 -15.15
N ILE A 141 -35.42 6.83 -14.66
CA ILE A 141 -34.23 6.24 -14.04
C ILE A 141 -34.16 6.79 -12.64
N LYS A 142 -34.21 5.91 -11.65
CA LYS A 142 -33.97 6.27 -10.25
C LYS A 142 -32.67 5.63 -9.79
N ARG A 143 -31.76 6.44 -9.22
CA ARG A 143 -30.49 5.96 -8.68
C ARG A 143 -30.37 6.32 -7.19
N THR A 144 -30.12 5.30 -6.39
CA THR A 144 -30.07 5.41 -4.92
C THR A 144 -28.73 4.85 -4.43
N PRO A 145 -27.83 5.71 -3.85
CA PRO A 145 -26.55 5.24 -3.35
C PRO A 145 -26.71 4.46 -2.04
N HIS A 146 -26.02 3.34 -1.91
CA HIS A 146 -25.92 2.59 -0.65
C HIS A 146 -24.59 2.89 0.08
N ILE A 147 -23.55 3.37 -0.62
CA ILE A 147 -22.31 3.91 -0.04
C ILE A 147 -22.43 5.44 0.02
N LYS A 148 -22.61 5.97 1.23
CA LYS A 148 -22.85 7.40 1.47
C LYS A 148 -21.58 8.24 1.34
N SER A 149 -20.45 7.77 1.89
CA SER A 149 -19.18 8.51 1.92
C SER A 149 -18.13 7.76 1.08
N ARG A 150 -17.52 8.46 0.13
CA ARG A 150 -16.50 7.97 -0.79
C ARG A 150 -15.31 8.91 -0.73
N ILE A 151 -14.35 8.56 0.15
CA ILE A 151 -13.30 9.45 0.61
C ILE A 151 -11.98 9.05 -0.03
N THR A 152 -11.34 9.97 -0.75
CA THR A 152 -10.03 9.79 -1.38
C THR A 152 -9.00 10.78 -0.84
N HIS A 153 -7.81 10.87 -1.45
CA HIS A 153 -6.73 11.78 -1.09
C HIS A 153 -5.99 12.21 -2.35
N CYS A 154 -5.31 13.34 -2.33
CA CYS A 154 -4.46 13.74 -3.44
C CYS A 154 -3.24 12.82 -3.52
N PHE A 155 -3.08 12.14 -4.67
CA PHE A 155 -2.14 11.03 -4.84
C PHE A 155 -0.65 11.39 -4.72
N PHE A 156 -0.28 12.66 -4.79
CA PHE A 156 1.11 13.11 -4.66
C PHE A 156 1.31 14.09 -3.49
N ALA A 157 0.29 14.30 -2.65
CA ALA A 157 0.45 15.13 -1.47
C ALA A 157 1.48 14.52 -0.50
N PRO A 158 2.36 15.33 0.09
CA PRO A 158 3.45 14.84 0.92
C PRO A 158 2.93 14.24 2.23
N ILE A 159 3.57 13.17 2.68
CA ILE A 159 3.16 12.38 3.85
C ILE A 159 4.06 12.60 5.09
N ASN A 160 4.94 13.58 5.05
CA ASN A 160 5.87 13.91 6.14
C ASN A 160 6.71 12.70 6.59
N ARG A 161 7.33 12.03 5.64
CA ARG A 161 8.29 10.93 5.86
C ARG A 161 9.65 11.26 5.25
N PRO A 162 10.77 10.92 5.89
CA PRO A 162 12.08 11.03 5.25
C PRO A 162 12.15 10.22 3.93
N PRO A 163 12.83 10.71 2.89
CA PRO A 163 13.67 11.92 2.89
C PRO A 163 12.87 13.21 2.78
N ASN A 164 11.62 13.15 2.33
CA ASN A 164 10.77 14.30 2.14
C ASN A 164 9.97 14.55 3.44
N ASN A 165 10.32 15.59 4.16
CA ASN A 165 9.58 16.00 5.35
C ASN A 165 8.53 17.07 5.01
N GLY A 166 7.97 17.00 3.79
CA GLY A 166 6.92 17.91 3.35
C GLY A 166 5.62 17.65 4.11
N GLU A 167 4.80 18.67 4.21
CA GLU A 167 3.48 18.61 4.80
C GLU A 167 2.51 19.38 3.92
N GLU A 168 1.40 18.76 3.57
CA GLU A 168 0.41 19.34 2.65
C GLU A 168 -0.08 20.72 3.07
N LEU A 169 -0.24 20.98 4.36
CA LEU A 169 -0.59 22.30 4.90
C LEU A 169 0.63 23.21 5.13
N GLY A 170 1.85 22.68 4.96
CA GLY A 170 3.10 23.35 5.27
C GLY A 170 3.71 24.14 4.12
N ASP A 171 3.31 23.89 2.87
CA ASP A 171 3.81 24.53 1.66
C ASP A 171 2.75 25.41 0.98
N ASP A 172 3.10 26.00 -0.17
CA ASP A 172 2.20 26.86 -0.96
C ASP A 172 1.58 26.14 -2.16
N ILE A 173 1.79 24.82 -2.31
CA ILE A 173 1.26 24.03 -3.43
C ILE A 173 -0.24 23.84 -3.26
N ASP A 174 -0.98 24.06 -4.35
CA ASP A 174 -2.39 23.72 -4.40
C ASP A 174 -2.57 22.27 -4.85
N TYR A 175 -2.79 21.37 -3.89
CA TYR A 175 -3.01 19.95 -4.13
C TYR A 175 -4.42 19.62 -4.66
N TYR A 176 -5.34 20.59 -4.63
CA TYR A 176 -6.73 20.44 -5.05
C TYR A 176 -7.13 21.58 -6.02
N PRO A 177 -6.50 21.66 -7.23
CA PRO A 177 -6.97 22.61 -8.24
C PRO A 177 -8.40 22.30 -8.66
N GLU A 178 -9.14 23.29 -9.17
CA GLU A 178 -10.56 23.15 -9.46
C GLU A 178 -10.86 22.08 -10.50
N GLU A 179 -9.99 21.91 -11.48
CA GLU A 179 -10.10 20.86 -12.50
C GLU A 179 -9.99 19.44 -11.89
N TYR A 180 -9.13 19.30 -10.88
CA TYR A 180 -9.02 18.03 -10.14
C TYR A 180 -10.27 17.77 -9.31
N LEU A 181 -10.79 18.77 -8.61
CA LEU A 181 -12.04 18.64 -7.86
C LEU A 181 -13.19 18.23 -8.78
N ASN A 182 -13.28 18.83 -9.96
CA ASN A 182 -14.26 18.45 -10.96
C ASN A 182 -14.11 17.00 -11.41
N ARG A 183 -12.85 16.54 -11.63
CA ARG A 183 -12.57 15.14 -11.95
C ARG A 183 -13.01 14.19 -10.84
N LEU A 184 -12.77 14.54 -9.58
CA LEU A 184 -13.24 13.74 -8.44
C LEU A 184 -14.77 13.64 -8.38
N VAL A 185 -15.48 14.69 -8.79
CA VAL A 185 -16.93 14.66 -8.96
C VAL A 185 -17.33 13.64 -10.02
N HIS A 186 -16.71 13.66 -11.19
CA HIS A 186 -16.96 12.69 -12.27
C HIS A 186 -16.63 11.26 -11.85
N ASP A 187 -15.58 11.07 -11.06
CA ASP A 187 -15.20 9.76 -10.49
C ASP A 187 -16.13 9.31 -9.35
N GLY A 188 -17.12 10.11 -8.97
CA GLY A 188 -18.07 9.77 -7.94
C GLY A 188 -17.59 9.96 -6.50
N SER A 189 -16.41 10.52 -6.26
CA SER A 189 -15.94 10.87 -4.91
C SER A 189 -16.71 12.03 -4.34
N ASN A 190 -16.94 12.05 -3.01
CA ASN A 190 -17.59 13.13 -2.29
C ASN A 190 -16.87 13.53 -1.01
N GLY A 191 -15.65 13.03 -0.81
CA GLY A 191 -14.79 13.40 0.28
C GLY A 191 -13.31 13.29 -0.09
N VAL A 192 -12.49 14.15 0.52
CA VAL A 192 -11.04 14.07 0.52
C VAL A 192 -10.53 14.17 1.94
N TRP A 193 -9.45 13.46 2.26
CA TRP A 193 -8.80 13.61 3.55
C TRP A 193 -7.45 14.30 3.41
N VAL A 194 -7.08 15.07 4.43
CA VAL A 194 -5.84 15.82 4.58
C VAL A 194 -5.18 15.35 5.86
N TYR A 195 -3.91 15.00 5.82
CA TYR A 195 -3.14 14.62 7.01
C TYR A 195 -2.49 15.83 7.67
N THR A 196 -2.59 15.91 8.99
CA THR A 196 -1.81 16.85 9.79
C THR A 196 -1.70 16.37 11.24
N LYS A 197 -0.68 16.83 11.95
CA LYS A 197 -0.54 16.60 13.39
C LYS A 197 -1.22 17.74 14.16
N PHE A 198 -1.96 17.41 15.19
CA PHE A 198 -2.59 18.42 16.03
C PHE A 198 -1.58 19.30 16.78
N SER A 199 -0.42 18.72 17.14
CA SER A 199 0.70 19.48 17.69
C SER A 199 1.14 20.67 16.81
N ASP A 200 1.00 20.53 15.50
CA ASP A 200 1.45 21.54 14.54
C ASP A 200 0.30 22.44 14.09
N LEU A 201 -0.94 21.91 14.10
CA LEU A 201 -2.12 22.61 13.61
C LEU A 201 -2.86 23.42 14.68
N LEU A 202 -2.92 22.92 15.92
CA LEU A 202 -3.83 23.47 16.94
C LEU A 202 -3.07 24.00 18.15
N PRO A 203 -3.33 25.27 18.54
CA PRO A 203 -2.84 25.77 19.84
C PRO A 203 -3.58 25.04 20.97
N SER A 204 -2.89 24.78 22.08
CA SER A 204 -3.47 24.10 23.24
C SER A 204 -3.24 24.92 24.54
N GLY A 205 -4.28 25.04 25.34
CA GLY A 205 -4.17 25.58 26.68
C GLY A 205 -3.53 24.59 27.69
N ILE A 206 -3.38 23.32 27.30
CA ILE A 206 -2.87 22.25 28.15
C ILE A 206 -1.41 21.92 27.83
N ILE A 207 -1.06 21.85 26.52
CA ILE A 207 0.32 21.60 26.04
C ILE A 207 0.78 22.86 25.30
N ALA A 208 1.48 23.72 26.01
CA ALA A 208 1.83 25.07 25.52
C ALA A 208 2.78 25.09 24.30
N GLU A 209 3.47 24.00 24.05
CA GLU A 209 4.39 23.85 22.92
C GLU A 209 3.68 23.62 21.58
N TYR A 210 2.36 23.33 21.58
CA TYR A 210 1.61 23.00 20.38
C TYR A 210 1.08 24.23 19.64
N GLY A 211 0.92 24.11 18.33
CA GLY A 211 0.26 25.08 17.46
C GLY A 211 1.07 26.33 17.10
N GLN A 212 2.39 26.25 17.07
CA GLN A 212 3.25 27.44 16.82
C GLN A 212 3.09 28.06 15.43
N ASP A 213 2.72 27.28 14.39
CA ASP A 213 2.44 27.76 13.01
C ASP A 213 0.97 27.55 12.59
N SER A 214 0.08 27.53 13.56
CA SER A 214 -1.32 27.16 13.37
C SER A 214 -2.08 28.08 12.42
N GLU A 215 -1.90 29.40 12.51
CA GLU A 215 -2.68 30.38 11.73
C GLU A 215 -2.52 30.20 10.22
N ARG A 216 -1.30 30.01 9.74
CA ARG A 216 -1.02 29.78 8.31
C ARG A 216 -1.65 28.47 7.82
N LYS A 217 -1.47 27.38 8.56
CA LYS A 217 -2.01 26.07 8.23
C LYS A 217 -3.54 26.06 8.26
N ILE A 218 -4.16 26.65 9.27
CA ILE A 218 -5.63 26.78 9.35
C ILE A 218 -6.18 27.61 8.20
N LYS A 219 -5.50 28.72 7.83
CA LYS A 219 -5.89 29.53 6.67
C LYS A 219 -5.86 28.72 5.37
N LYS A 220 -4.79 27.95 5.13
CA LYS A 220 -4.69 27.06 3.95
C LYS A 220 -5.80 26.00 3.97
N LEU A 221 -6.02 25.35 5.11
CA LEU A 221 -7.05 24.33 5.28
C LEU A 221 -8.45 24.90 4.99
N ASN A 222 -8.81 26.05 5.56
CA ASN A 222 -10.12 26.69 5.30
C ASN A 222 -10.29 27.07 3.83
N LYS A 223 -9.25 27.56 3.16
CA LYS A 223 -9.27 27.81 1.72
C LYS A 223 -9.55 26.53 0.91
N THR A 224 -8.92 25.41 1.28
CA THR A 224 -9.15 24.10 0.66
C THR A 224 -10.59 23.62 0.92
N ILE A 225 -11.07 23.75 2.15
CA ILE A 225 -12.44 23.37 2.54
C ILE A 225 -13.48 24.12 1.70
N GLU A 226 -13.36 25.44 1.61
CA GLU A 226 -14.30 26.24 0.84
C GLU A 226 -14.31 25.87 -0.63
N LYS A 227 -13.14 25.69 -1.23
CA LYS A 227 -13.01 25.28 -2.62
C LYS A 227 -13.65 23.91 -2.87
N CYS A 228 -13.36 22.91 -2.01
CA CYS A 228 -13.96 21.58 -2.10
C CYS A 228 -15.49 21.62 -1.94
N ARG A 229 -16.02 22.44 -1.03
CA ARG A 229 -17.46 22.60 -0.80
C ARG A 229 -18.22 23.01 -2.06
N ARG A 230 -17.64 23.89 -2.90
CA ARG A 230 -18.22 24.29 -4.18
C ARG A 230 -18.41 23.13 -5.17
N TYR A 231 -17.65 22.08 -5.01
CA TYR A 231 -17.71 20.83 -5.79
C TYR A 231 -18.46 19.70 -5.06
N GLY A 232 -19.13 19.98 -3.95
CA GLY A 232 -19.83 18.98 -3.15
C GLY A 232 -18.90 17.96 -2.47
N ILE A 233 -17.62 18.31 -2.32
CA ILE A 233 -16.60 17.45 -1.72
C ILE A 233 -16.33 17.90 -0.29
N LYS A 234 -16.55 17.01 0.68
CA LYS A 234 -16.21 17.25 2.08
C LYS A 234 -14.71 17.06 2.30
N VAL A 235 -14.12 17.91 3.13
CA VAL A 235 -12.74 17.73 3.62
C VAL A 235 -12.78 17.05 4.99
N PHE A 236 -11.95 16.02 5.16
CA PHE A 236 -11.76 15.32 6.42
C PHE A 236 -10.32 15.53 6.89
N ILE A 237 -10.12 15.72 8.18
CA ILE A 237 -8.77 15.60 8.76
C ILE A 237 -8.53 14.13 9.13
N MET A 238 -7.50 13.53 8.56
CA MET A 238 -6.98 12.24 9.00
C MET A 238 -6.00 12.51 10.15
N ALA A 239 -6.40 12.11 11.34
CA ALA A 239 -5.69 12.41 12.58
C ALA A 239 -5.16 11.13 13.23
N ILE A 240 -3.83 10.99 13.27
CA ILE A 240 -3.16 9.96 14.07
C ILE A 240 -2.97 10.53 15.47
N GLU A 241 -4.03 10.56 16.27
CA GLU A 241 -4.07 11.28 17.55
C GLU A 241 -4.71 10.43 18.68
N PRO A 242 -4.33 10.73 19.92
CA PRO A 242 -3.26 11.64 20.34
C PRO A 242 -1.88 11.03 20.10
N VAL A 243 -0.91 11.83 19.65
CA VAL A 243 0.48 11.36 19.50
C VAL A 243 1.11 11.15 20.88
N GLY A 244 1.80 10.03 21.05
CA GLY A 244 2.54 9.74 22.29
C GLY A 244 3.59 10.79 22.65
N LEU A 245 3.79 11.02 23.93
CA LEU A 245 4.71 12.03 24.43
C LEU A 245 6.17 11.51 24.40
N ARG A 246 7.10 12.35 23.95
CA ARG A 246 8.52 12.00 23.84
C ARG A 246 9.42 13.09 24.42
N GLY A 247 10.65 12.71 24.81
CA GLY A 247 11.67 13.63 25.28
C GLY A 247 11.19 14.49 26.45
N GLU A 248 11.41 15.79 26.37
CA GLU A 248 11.05 16.76 27.41
C GLU A 248 9.54 16.83 27.67
N LEU A 249 8.70 16.62 26.63
CA LEU A 249 7.25 16.59 26.81
C LEU A 249 6.80 15.42 27.70
N ALA A 250 7.41 14.25 27.55
CA ALA A 250 7.10 13.08 28.40
C ALA A 250 7.49 13.33 29.87
N ILE A 251 8.51 14.15 30.11
CA ILE A 251 8.95 14.53 31.46
C ILE A 251 8.05 15.62 32.03
N LYS A 252 7.73 16.65 31.23
CA LYS A 252 6.94 17.81 31.66
C LYS A 252 5.48 17.47 31.92
N TYR A 253 4.87 16.64 31.07
CA TYR A 253 3.45 16.28 31.12
C TYR A 253 3.20 14.87 31.65
N LYS A 254 3.81 14.52 32.77
CA LYS A 254 3.71 13.20 33.42
C LYS A 254 2.27 12.80 33.79
N ASP A 255 1.44 13.76 34.08
CA ASP A 255 0.03 13.59 34.42
C ASP A 255 -0.88 13.21 33.24
N ILE A 256 -0.40 13.44 32.00
CA ILE A 256 -1.01 13.02 30.76
C ILE A 256 -0.36 11.73 30.25
N GLY A 257 0.89 11.47 30.57
CA GLY A 257 1.63 10.31 30.14
C GLY A 257 1.08 9.00 30.70
N GLY A 258 0.86 8.04 29.83
CA GLY A 258 0.38 6.69 30.14
C GLY A 258 1.49 5.64 30.20
N ALA A 259 1.22 4.49 29.59
CA ALA A 259 2.18 3.39 29.51
C ALA A 259 3.49 3.83 28.84
N VAL A 260 4.60 3.28 29.32
CA VAL A 260 5.90 3.48 28.68
C VAL A 260 5.95 2.70 27.38
N ALA A 261 6.36 3.36 26.32
CA ALA A 261 6.54 2.74 25.02
C ALA A 261 7.96 2.18 24.87
N THR A 262 8.11 1.22 23.98
CA THR A 262 9.37 0.54 23.68
C THR A 262 10.49 1.48 23.20
N ASP A 263 10.14 2.66 22.65
CA ASP A 263 11.09 3.69 22.22
C ASP A 263 11.47 4.70 23.32
N GLY A 264 11.09 4.42 24.58
CA GLY A 264 11.33 5.29 25.73
C GLY A 264 10.38 6.48 25.83
N GLY A 265 9.43 6.62 24.90
CA GLY A 265 8.32 7.57 24.99
C GLY A 265 7.23 7.08 25.94
N ARG A 266 6.15 7.84 26.02
CA ARG A 266 4.94 7.46 26.77
C ARG A 266 3.72 7.52 25.86
N CYS A 267 2.86 6.52 25.97
CA CYS A 267 1.52 6.63 25.40
C CYS A 267 0.80 7.85 26.00
N PHE A 268 -0.13 8.42 25.28
CA PHE A 268 -0.99 9.47 25.80
C PHE A 268 -2.15 8.83 26.56
N CYS A 269 -2.30 9.13 27.84
CA CYS A 269 -3.34 8.51 28.67
C CYS A 269 -4.67 9.23 28.54
N THR A 270 -5.53 8.76 27.66
CA THR A 270 -6.89 9.31 27.47
C THR A 270 -7.86 8.96 28.61
N SER A 271 -7.53 7.97 29.44
CA SER A 271 -8.29 7.66 30.66
C SER A 271 -7.90 8.54 31.86
N SER A 272 -6.86 9.39 31.73
CA SER A 272 -6.57 10.44 32.73
C SER A 272 -7.48 11.66 32.52
N LYS A 273 -7.87 12.34 33.58
CA LYS A 273 -8.74 13.53 33.49
C LYS A 273 -8.15 14.59 32.54
N ARG A 274 -6.88 14.93 32.74
CA ARG A 274 -6.23 15.98 31.93
C ARG A 274 -5.95 15.53 30.49
N GLY A 275 -5.69 14.25 30.27
CA GLY A 275 -5.58 13.69 28.93
C GLY A 275 -6.90 13.75 28.16
N ALA A 276 -8.01 13.42 28.82
CA ALA A 276 -9.32 13.53 28.21
C ALA A 276 -9.72 15.00 27.93
N GLU A 277 -9.35 15.92 28.85
CA GLU A 277 -9.55 17.36 28.66
C GLU A 277 -8.78 17.91 27.45
N TYR A 278 -7.53 17.51 27.25
CA TYR A 278 -6.74 17.86 26.06
C TYR A 278 -7.41 17.36 24.76
N ILE A 279 -7.80 16.10 24.74
CA ILE A 279 -8.45 15.52 23.56
C ILE A 279 -9.75 16.26 23.23
N TYR A 280 -10.57 16.53 24.24
CA TYR A 280 -11.79 17.32 24.07
C TYR A 280 -11.49 18.72 23.51
N GLU A 281 -10.52 19.44 24.10
CA GLU A 281 -10.10 20.78 23.67
C GLU A 281 -9.62 20.76 22.21
N ALA A 282 -8.74 19.82 21.84
CA ALA A 282 -8.14 19.75 20.53
C ALA A 282 -9.21 19.54 19.44
N TYR A 283 -10.09 18.57 19.61
CA TYR A 283 -11.17 18.31 18.65
C TYR A 283 -12.21 19.44 18.59
N LYS A 284 -12.53 20.06 19.73
CA LYS A 284 -13.39 21.23 19.78
C LYS A 284 -12.76 22.40 19.01
N THR A 285 -11.51 22.72 19.28
CA THR A 285 -10.76 23.82 18.64
C THR A 285 -10.64 23.61 17.13
N LEU A 286 -10.43 22.37 16.66
CA LEU A 286 -10.40 22.04 15.24
C LEU A 286 -11.67 22.54 14.53
N PHE A 287 -12.84 22.19 15.04
CA PHE A 287 -14.12 22.57 14.42
C PHE A 287 -14.52 24.01 14.68
N GLU A 288 -14.02 24.65 15.76
CA GLU A 288 -14.18 26.10 15.95
C GLU A 288 -13.37 26.89 14.91
N LYS A 289 -12.16 26.43 14.59
CA LYS A 289 -11.26 27.08 13.62
C LYS A 289 -11.61 26.74 12.16
N CYS A 290 -12.25 25.58 11.93
CA CYS A 290 -12.62 25.07 10.62
C CYS A 290 -14.11 24.65 10.63
N PRO A 291 -15.06 25.61 10.68
CA PRO A 291 -16.49 25.30 10.88
C PRO A 291 -17.13 24.52 9.72
N ASP A 292 -16.59 24.63 8.52
CA ASP A 292 -17.08 23.91 7.33
C ASP A 292 -16.35 22.59 7.07
N LEU A 293 -15.49 22.16 7.99
CA LEU A 293 -14.85 20.84 7.92
C LEU A 293 -15.92 19.74 7.94
N GLY A 294 -15.86 18.79 6.99
CA GLY A 294 -16.84 17.71 6.84
C GLY A 294 -16.79 16.67 7.95
N GLY A 295 -15.61 16.44 8.51
CA GLY A 295 -15.43 15.43 9.53
C GLY A 295 -13.98 15.13 9.86
N VAL A 296 -13.78 14.06 10.61
CA VAL A 296 -12.47 13.57 11.01
C VAL A 296 -12.40 12.04 10.89
N ILE A 297 -11.26 11.55 10.38
CA ILE A 297 -10.88 10.14 10.43
C ILE A 297 -9.84 10.02 11.54
N ALA A 298 -10.26 9.51 12.67
CA ALA A 298 -9.41 9.38 13.85
C ALA A 298 -8.73 8.00 13.85
N LEU A 299 -7.46 7.97 13.50
CA LEU A 299 -6.59 6.80 13.62
C LEU A 299 -5.98 6.79 15.02
N THR A 300 -6.63 6.11 15.94
CA THR A 300 -6.30 6.13 17.38
C THR A 300 -5.48 4.95 17.84
N THR A 301 -5.33 3.94 17.00
CA THR A 301 -4.46 2.78 17.21
C THR A 301 -3.83 2.40 15.87
N GLY A 302 -2.54 2.09 15.84
CA GLY A 302 -1.81 1.78 14.62
C GLY A 302 -0.31 1.62 14.86
N GLU A 303 0.47 1.93 13.84
CA GLU A 303 1.93 1.81 13.88
C GLU A 303 2.60 2.85 14.80
N MET A 304 1.97 4.00 15.00
CA MET A 304 2.47 5.05 15.88
C MET A 304 1.95 4.86 17.30
N ILE A 305 2.76 5.26 18.27
CA ILE A 305 2.34 5.28 19.67
C ILE A 305 1.38 6.44 19.86
N THR A 306 0.15 6.10 20.21
CA THR A 306 -0.95 7.03 20.47
C THR A 306 -1.40 6.90 21.92
N ASN A 307 -2.62 6.49 22.16
CA ASN A 307 -3.14 6.22 23.52
C ASN A 307 -2.61 4.89 24.09
N CYS A 308 -2.98 4.59 25.32
CA CYS A 308 -2.48 3.39 26.02
C CYS A 308 -2.85 2.06 25.34
N SER A 309 -3.86 2.02 24.45
CA SER A 309 -4.16 0.80 23.68
C SER A 309 -3.04 0.40 22.72
N SER A 310 -2.18 1.34 22.32
CA SER A 310 -0.99 1.07 21.51
C SER A 310 0.04 0.19 22.23
N ALA A 311 0.04 0.15 23.56
CA ALA A 311 0.90 -0.69 24.39
C ALA A 311 0.23 -2.03 24.78
N TYR A 312 -0.89 -2.39 24.19
CA TYR A 312 -1.70 -3.54 24.64
C TYR A 312 -0.98 -4.89 24.52
N GLY A 313 -0.07 -5.05 23.58
CA GLY A 313 0.78 -6.24 23.49
C GLY A 313 1.63 -6.47 24.75
N ASP A 314 2.02 -5.40 25.45
CA ASP A 314 2.78 -5.46 26.68
C ASP A 314 1.86 -5.66 27.90
N ILE A 315 0.59 -5.24 27.83
CA ILE A 315 -0.42 -5.55 28.82
C ILE A 315 -0.57 -7.07 28.98
N LYS A 316 -0.69 -7.81 27.89
CA LYS A 316 -0.79 -9.27 27.88
C LYS A 316 0.42 -9.95 28.52
N LYS A 317 1.59 -9.32 28.49
CA LYS A 317 2.82 -9.80 29.15
C LYS A 317 2.95 -9.35 30.61
N GLY A 318 1.97 -8.62 31.15
CA GLY A 318 2.02 -8.08 32.49
C GLY A 318 2.99 -6.92 32.69
N ILE A 319 3.47 -6.29 31.61
CA ILE A 319 4.48 -5.21 31.62
C ILE A 319 3.83 -3.82 31.64
N PHE A 320 2.52 -3.75 31.72
CA PHE A 320 1.79 -2.50 31.59
C PHE A 320 1.95 -1.60 32.81
N THR A 321 2.30 -0.32 32.63
CA THR A 321 2.70 0.59 33.71
C THR A 321 1.76 1.80 33.89
N CYS A 322 0.65 1.90 33.18
CA CYS A 322 -0.29 3.00 33.35
C CYS A 322 -1.31 2.72 34.45
N PRO A 323 -1.33 3.51 35.56
CA PRO A 323 -2.25 3.25 36.69
C PRO A 323 -3.72 3.44 36.32
N ASN A 324 -4.04 4.25 35.29
CA ASN A 324 -5.41 4.54 34.88
C ASN A 324 -5.99 3.47 33.93
N CYS A 325 -5.12 2.67 33.30
CA CYS A 325 -5.53 1.75 32.22
C CYS A 325 -5.21 0.29 32.51
N ARG A 326 -4.42 -0.01 33.54
CA ARG A 326 -3.92 -1.37 33.84
C ARG A 326 -5.02 -2.44 34.01
N ASP A 327 -6.19 -2.02 34.43
CA ASP A 327 -7.32 -2.92 34.68
C ASP A 327 -8.36 -2.87 33.53
N LYS A 328 -8.05 -2.17 32.43
CA LYS A 328 -8.91 -2.01 31.25
C LYS A 328 -8.46 -2.89 30.09
N ARG A 329 -9.42 -3.37 29.32
CA ARG A 329 -9.16 -4.00 28.02
C ARG A 329 -8.83 -2.94 26.96
N ALA A 330 -8.18 -3.35 25.87
CA ALA A 330 -7.79 -2.43 24.78
C ALA A 330 -9.00 -1.69 24.19
N GLY A 331 -10.11 -2.38 23.98
CA GLY A 331 -11.35 -1.79 23.50
C GLY A 331 -11.93 -0.72 24.43
N GLU A 332 -11.83 -0.90 25.74
CA GLU A 332 -12.27 0.09 26.74
C GLU A 332 -11.38 1.34 26.73
N ILE A 333 -10.06 1.17 26.66
CA ILE A 333 -9.10 2.29 26.56
C ILE A 333 -9.35 3.13 25.30
N LEU A 334 -9.58 2.46 24.18
CA LEU A 334 -9.85 3.15 22.91
C LEU A 334 -11.22 3.85 22.96
N ALA A 335 -12.23 3.24 23.58
CA ALA A 335 -13.54 3.87 23.76
C ALA A 335 -13.49 5.16 24.58
N ASP A 336 -12.68 5.23 25.64
CA ASP A 336 -12.44 6.47 26.40
C ASP A 336 -11.88 7.59 25.50
N ALA A 337 -10.92 7.25 24.63
CA ALA A 337 -10.34 8.21 23.70
C ALA A 337 -11.40 8.72 22.70
N VAL A 338 -12.14 7.80 22.09
CA VAL A 338 -13.19 8.12 21.10
C VAL A 338 -14.32 8.96 21.73
N GLU A 339 -14.70 8.66 22.98
CA GLU A 339 -15.70 9.44 23.69
C GLU A 339 -15.25 10.89 23.89
N ALA A 340 -14.01 11.13 24.33
CA ALA A 340 -13.45 12.46 24.52
C ALA A 340 -13.35 13.24 23.18
N MET A 341 -12.85 12.58 22.12
CA MET A 341 -12.76 13.14 20.77
C MET A 341 -14.13 13.59 20.28
N LYS A 342 -15.09 12.67 20.36
CA LYS A 342 -16.44 12.92 19.86
C LYS A 342 -17.19 14.01 20.63
N LYS A 343 -17.01 14.08 21.96
CA LYS A 343 -17.52 15.19 22.77
C LYS A 343 -16.97 16.54 22.28
N GLY A 344 -15.67 16.62 21.97
CA GLY A 344 -15.05 17.81 21.40
C GLY A 344 -15.66 18.18 20.05
N VAL A 345 -15.77 17.24 19.11
CA VAL A 345 -16.43 17.46 17.81
C VAL A 345 -17.86 17.97 17.98
N ARG A 346 -18.67 17.28 18.79
CA ARG A 346 -20.10 17.61 18.95
C ARG A 346 -20.33 18.96 19.66
N ALA A 347 -19.37 19.45 20.44
CA ALA A 347 -19.44 20.76 21.08
C ALA A 347 -19.39 21.91 20.07
N SER A 348 -18.74 21.73 18.91
CA SER A 348 -18.57 22.79 17.90
C SER A 348 -19.30 22.49 16.59
N LYS A 349 -19.41 21.20 16.20
CA LYS A 349 -20.03 20.76 14.94
C LYS A 349 -20.87 19.50 15.18
N PRO A 350 -22.15 19.62 15.53
CA PRO A 350 -23.00 18.48 15.87
C PRO A 350 -23.22 17.47 14.72
N ASP A 351 -23.14 17.90 13.46
CA ASP A 351 -23.39 17.10 12.26
C ASP A 351 -22.13 16.59 11.57
N ALA A 352 -20.91 16.92 12.05
CA ALA A 352 -19.67 16.45 11.46
C ALA A 352 -19.57 14.92 11.51
N GLU A 353 -19.07 14.33 10.45
CA GLU A 353 -18.79 12.89 10.44
C GLU A 353 -17.59 12.57 11.34
N PHE A 354 -17.77 11.65 12.29
CA PHE A 354 -16.71 11.14 13.13
C PHE A 354 -16.47 9.67 12.78
N ILE A 355 -15.31 9.40 12.20
CA ILE A 355 -14.91 8.08 11.72
C ILE A 355 -13.73 7.62 12.58
N SER A 356 -13.91 6.54 13.35
CA SER A 356 -12.85 5.95 14.15
C SER A 356 -12.23 4.76 13.43
N TRP A 357 -10.96 4.86 13.12
CA TRP A 357 -10.23 3.82 12.44
C TRP A 357 -9.39 3.00 13.41
N THR A 358 -9.69 1.71 13.48
CA THR A 358 -8.93 0.71 14.24
C THR A 358 -7.93 0.03 13.30
N TYR A 359 -6.75 0.64 13.14
CA TYR A 359 -5.68 0.12 12.31
C TYR A 359 -4.65 -0.62 13.18
N GLY A 360 -4.16 -1.77 12.68
CA GLY A 360 -3.06 -2.49 13.35
C GLY A 360 -3.42 -3.23 14.62
N HIS A 361 -4.70 -3.45 14.93
CA HIS A 361 -5.16 -4.14 16.16
C HIS A 361 -5.08 -5.69 16.06
N ARG A 362 -4.13 -6.22 15.31
CA ARG A 362 -3.96 -7.68 15.09
C ARG A 362 -3.70 -8.46 16.38
N SER A 363 -3.23 -7.80 17.44
CA SER A 363 -3.03 -8.39 18.75
C SER A 363 -4.28 -8.40 19.65
N TRP A 364 -5.38 -7.79 19.17
CA TRP A 364 -6.62 -7.75 19.92
C TRP A 364 -7.39 -9.05 19.76
N GLU A 365 -8.13 -9.42 20.79
CA GLU A 365 -9.11 -10.50 20.72
C GLU A 365 -10.45 -9.97 20.22
N ASN A 366 -11.33 -10.87 19.77
CA ASN A 366 -12.66 -10.47 19.33
C ASN A 366 -13.44 -9.73 20.42
N GLU A 367 -13.21 -10.08 21.67
CA GLU A 367 -13.82 -9.42 22.82
C GLU A 367 -13.36 -7.98 22.99
N ASP A 368 -12.12 -7.63 22.61
CA ASP A 368 -11.62 -6.26 22.64
C ASP A 368 -12.34 -5.40 21.58
N VAL A 369 -12.54 -5.97 20.39
CA VAL A 369 -13.27 -5.32 19.30
C VAL A 369 -14.75 -5.18 19.64
N GLU A 370 -15.33 -6.19 20.28
CA GLU A 370 -16.71 -6.17 20.74
C GLU A 370 -16.93 -5.12 21.85
N ASP A 371 -16.05 -5.05 22.85
CA ASP A 371 -16.09 -4.04 23.92
C ASP A 371 -15.98 -2.64 23.31
N TYR A 372 -15.07 -2.44 22.34
CA TYR A 372 -14.95 -1.19 21.63
C TYR A 372 -16.26 -0.81 20.92
N ALA A 373 -16.83 -1.69 20.11
CA ALA A 373 -18.09 -1.45 19.40
C ALA A 373 -19.27 -1.15 20.35
N ARG A 374 -19.29 -1.81 21.51
CA ARG A 374 -20.34 -1.62 22.53
C ARG A 374 -20.25 -0.27 23.23
N LEU A 375 -19.03 0.18 23.54
CA LEU A 375 -18.78 1.32 24.43
C LEU A 375 -18.70 2.68 23.71
N ILE A 376 -18.28 2.71 22.44
CA ILE A 376 -18.22 3.99 21.72
C ILE A 376 -19.60 4.64 21.56
N PRO A 377 -19.70 5.98 21.45
CA PRO A 377 -20.98 6.69 21.29
C PRO A 377 -21.81 6.17 20.10
N GLY A 378 -23.14 6.17 20.26
CA GLY A 378 -24.09 5.51 19.34
C GLY A 378 -24.02 5.91 17.88
N ASP A 379 -23.71 7.18 17.60
CA ASP A 379 -23.59 7.75 16.26
C ASP A 379 -22.16 7.68 15.68
N SER A 380 -21.30 6.78 16.19
CA SER A 380 -19.93 6.61 15.70
C SER A 380 -19.88 5.73 14.46
N CYS A 381 -18.98 6.10 13.53
CA CYS A 381 -18.60 5.26 12.39
C CYS A 381 -17.34 4.49 12.74
N MET A 382 -17.36 3.19 12.59
CA MET A 382 -16.19 2.31 12.73
C MET A 382 -15.58 2.09 11.34
N LEU A 383 -14.32 2.44 11.16
CA LEU A 383 -13.56 2.17 9.93
C LEU A 383 -12.60 1.00 10.18
N GLN A 384 -12.65 0.01 9.30
CA GLN A 384 -11.76 -1.15 9.32
C GLN A 384 -11.23 -1.42 7.92
N GLY A 385 -9.96 -1.84 7.83
CA GLY A 385 -9.40 -2.33 6.57
C GLY A 385 -10.13 -3.58 6.09
N PHE A 386 -10.58 -3.55 4.84
CA PHE A 386 -11.39 -4.62 4.25
C PHE A 386 -10.60 -5.91 4.06
N GLU A 387 -9.31 -5.77 3.78
CA GLU A 387 -8.37 -6.85 3.55
C GLU A 387 -7.55 -7.23 4.80
N ASP A 388 -7.58 -6.43 5.86
CA ASP A 388 -6.70 -6.56 7.02
C ASP A 388 -6.67 -7.98 7.61
N ALA A 389 -5.47 -8.55 7.70
CA ALA A 389 -5.23 -9.92 8.17
C ALA A 389 -6.06 -11.01 7.43
N GLY A 390 -6.40 -10.76 6.16
CA GLY A 390 -7.04 -11.76 5.32
C GLY A 390 -6.10 -12.91 4.98
N SER A 391 -6.67 -14.03 4.58
CA SER A 391 -5.90 -15.16 4.06
C SER A 391 -6.50 -15.72 2.78
N SER A 392 -5.66 -16.32 1.97
CA SER A 392 -6.04 -16.99 0.73
C SER A 392 -5.22 -18.24 0.52
N ILE A 393 -5.75 -19.17 -0.25
CA ILE A 393 -5.02 -20.39 -0.63
C ILE A 393 -4.40 -20.18 -2.01
N GLN A 394 -3.08 -20.26 -2.07
CA GLN A 394 -2.32 -20.26 -3.32
C GLN A 394 -1.52 -21.56 -3.44
N LEU A 395 -1.74 -22.31 -4.52
CA LEU A 395 -1.10 -23.62 -4.77
C LEU A 395 -1.20 -24.57 -3.56
N GLY A 396 -2.36 -24.59 -2.89
CA GLY A 396 -2.62 -25.43 -1.72
C GLY A 396 -2.01 -24.95 -0.40
N LYS A 397 -1.34 -23.80 -0.40
CA LYS A 397 -0.75 -23.19 0.80
C LYS A 397 -1.54 -21.96 1.22
N GLU A 398 -1.83 -21.83 2.53
CA GLU A 398 -2.42 -20.63 3.07
C GLU A 398 -1.40 -19.47 3.06
N ARG A 399 -1.84 -18.32 2.56
CA ARG A 399 -1.05 -17.10 2.48
C ARG A 399 -1.82 -15.94 3.09
N ILE A 400 -1.11 -15.12 3.85
CA ILE A 400 -1.71 -13.94 4.49
C ILE A 400 -1.71 -12.81 3.48
N ALA A 401 -2.91 -12.29 3.20
CA ALA A 401 -3.08 -11.00 2.58
C ALA A 401 -3.01 -9.94 3.68
N ASN A 402 -2.06 -9.02 3.57
CA ASN A 402 -2.06 -7.86 4.44
C ASN A 402 -3.05 -6.80 3.93
N ASP A 403 -3.10 -5.66 4.60
CA ASP A 403 -3.79 -4.49 4.11
C ASP A 403 -3.28 -4.05 2.72
N TYR A 404 -4.13 -3.34 1.97
CA TYR A 404 -3.81 -2.71 0.68
C TYR A 404 -3.65 -3.66 -0.52
N TRP A 405 -4.30 -4.82 -0.54
CA TRP A 405 -4.19 -5.79 -1.63
C TRP A 405 -5.39 -5.71 -2.56
N LEU A 406 -5.14 -5.36 -3.83
CA LEU A 406 -6.18 -5.30 -4.86
C LEU A 406 -6.44 -6.68 -5.50
N SER A 407 -5.45 -7.58 -5.51
CA SER A 407 -5.61 -8.96 -5.99
C SER A 407 -6.43 -9.83 -5.04
N TYR A 408 -6.43 -9.54 -3.74
CA TYR A 408 -7.25 -10.21 -2.74
C TYR A 408 -8.63 -9.57 -2.64
N ILE A 409 -9.68 -10.35 -2.88
CA ILE A 409 -11.04 -9.80 -2.91
C ILE A 409 -11.56 -9.48 -1.51
N GLY A 410 -11.29 -10.30 -0.53
CA GLY A 410 -11.86 -10.15 0.81
C GLY A 410 -13.36 -10.47 0.88
N PRO A 411 -14.06 -10.07 1.94
CA PRO A 411 -13.53 -9.46 3.14
C PRO A 411 -12.72 -10.42 4.01
N SER A 412 -11.80 -9.89 4.80
CA SER A 412 -11.13 -10.66 5.84
C SER A 412 -12.08 -11.06 6.97
N ASP A 413 -11.71 -12.05 7.77
CA ASP A 413 -12.51 -12.43 8.94
C ASP A 413 -12.51 -11.33 10.01
N MET A 414 -11.42 -10.57 10.12
CA MET A 414 -11.35 -9.40 10.99
C MET A 414 -12.39 -8.36 10.60
N PHE A 415 -12.52 -8.04 9.30
CA PHE A 415 -13.55 -7.13 8.81
C PHE A 415 -14.98 -7.67 9.07
N LYS A 416 -15.22 -8.95 8.79
CA LYS A 416 -16.55 -9.58 9.04
C LYS A 416 -16.94 -9.48 10.51
N ASN A 417 -16.02 -9.77 11.44
CA ASN A 417 -16.25 -9.69 12.87
C ASN A 417 -16.56 -8.25 13.31
N THR A 418 -15.75 -7.29 12.87
CA THR A 418 -15.96 -5.86 13.15
C THR A 418 -17.32 -5.38 12.61
N ALA A 419 -17.70 -5.77 11.39
CA ALA A 419 -18.99 -5.43 10.80
C ALA A 419 -20.16 -6.07 11.59
N ALA A 420 -20.00 -7.30 12.04
CA ALA A 420 -21.01 -7.98 12.87
C ALA A 420 -21.20 -7.28 14.23
N PHE A 421 -20.12 -6.87 14.89
CA PHE A 421 -20.20 -6.11 16.14
C PHE A 421 -20.78 -4.71 15.93
N ALA A 422 -20.36 -4.01 14.87
CA ALA A 422 -20.97 -2.73 14.49
C ALA A 422 -22.49 -2.86 14.34
N LYS A 423 -22.95 -3.86 13.60
CA LYS A 423 -24.39 -4.14 13.42
C LYS A 423 -25.07 -4.48 14.75
N LYS A 424 -24.47 -5.34 15.58
CA LYS A 424 -25.00 -5.76 16.90
C LYS A 424 -25.25 -4.57 17.82
N TYR A 425 -24.37 -3.57 17.81
CA TYR A 425 -24.43 -2.41 18.69
C TYR A 425 -24.89 -1.13 18.00
N GLY A 426 -25.50 -1.24 16.79
CA GLY A 426 -26.11 -0.13 16.08
C GLY A 426 -25.12 0.93 15.61
N LYS A 427 -23.88 0.54 15.33
CA LYS A 427 -22.85 1.42 14.78
C LYS A 427 -22.82 1.34 13.26
N THR A 428 -22.35 2.42 12.63
CA THR A 428 -22.09 2.44 11.20
C THR A 428 -20.73 1.81 10.90
N ILE A 429 -20.63 0.96 9.89
CA ILE A 429 -19.38 0.37 9.42
C ILE A 429 -18.94 1.02 8.10
N TYR A 430 -17.68 1.45 8.06
CA TYR A 430 -16.96 1.92 6.88
C TYR A 430 -15.84 0.94 6.54
N ALA A 431 -15.52 0.83 5.26
CA ALA A 431 -14.40 0.02 4.78
C ALA A 431 -13.26 0.92 4.31
N LYS A 432 -12.02 0.58 4.66
CA LYS A 432 -10.84 1.07 3.98
C LYS A 432 -10.40 0.01 2.96
N THR A 433 -10.24 0.40 1.69
CA THR A 433 -9.73 -0.48 0.63
C THR A 433 -8.92 0.32 -0.38
N GLN A 434 -8.09 -0.35 -1.17
CA GLN A 434 -7.40 0.28 -2.29
C GLN A 434 -8.25 0.17 -3.56
N VAL A 435 -8.29 1.25 -4.34
CA VAL A 435 -9.11 1.34 -5.55
C VAL A 435 -8.26 1.31 -6.80
N CYS A 436 -7.20 2.11 -6.90
CA CYS A 436 -6.43 2.25 -8.14
C CYS A 436 -5.23 1.31 -8.21
N CYS A 437 -4.35 1.38 -7.26
CA CYS A 437 -3.20 0.46 -7.15
C CYS A 437 -2.97 0.08 -5.69
N SER A 438 -2.06 -0.85 -5.46
CA SER A 438 -1.76 -1.37 -4.14
C SER A 438 -0.24 -1.50 -3.96
N HIS A 439 0.20 -1.93 -2.78
CA HIS A 439 1.61 -2.28 -2.55
C HIS A 439 2.12 -3.39 -3.46
N GLU A 440 1.22 -4.20 -4.03
CA GLU A 440 1.60 -5.26 -4.98
C GLU A 440 2.32 -4.68 -6.20
N VAL A 441 1.78 -3.57 -6.75
CA VAL A 441 2.38 -2.78 -7.81
C VAL A 441 1.95 -1.32 -7.65
N ALA A 442 2.78 -0.51 -7.03
CA ALA A 442 2.45 0.89 -6.73
C ALA A 442 3.09 1.90 -7.71
N SER A 443 3.86 1.42 -8.69
CA SER A 443 4.58 2.24 -9.68
C SER A 443 3.79 2.55 -10.95
N VAL A 444 2.46 2.38 -10.89
CA VAL A 444 1.52 2.73 -11.96
C VAL A 444 0.37 3.55 -11.39
N PRO A 445 -0.30 4.40 -12.18
CA PRO A 445 -1.44 5.18 -11.70
C PRO A 445 -2.58 4.31 -11.17
N TYR A 446 -2.84 3.19 -11.83
CA TYR A 446 -3.88 2.22 -11.46
C TYR A 446 -3.65 0.87 -12.13
N ILE A 447 -4.29 -0.16 -11.62
CA ILE A 447 -4.31 -1.50 -12.18
C ILE A 447 -5.72 -1.75 -12.74
N PRO A 448 -5.90 -1.94 -14.05
CA PRO A 448 -7.23 -1.99 -14.69
C PRO A 448 -7.95 -3.34 -14.43
N VAL A 449 -8.40 -3.55 -13.20
CA VAL A 449 -9.14 -4.75 -12.75
C VAL A 449 -10.49 -4.38 -12.08
N PRO A 450 -11.38 -3.66 -12.79
CA PRO A 450 -12.61 -3.14 -12.20
C PRO A 450 -13.57 -4.23 -11.69
N GLY A 451 -13.49 -5.45 -12.20
CA GLY A 451 -14.29 -6.55 -11.69
C GLY A 451 -13.87 -7.05 -10.31
N ASN A 452 -12.61 -6.87 -9.92
CA ASN A 452 -12.19 -7.10 -8.54
C ASN A 452 -12.87 -6.10 -7.60
N LEU A 453 -13.01 -4.83 -8.00
CA LEU A 453 -13.78 -3.86 -7.22
C LEU A 453 -15.26 -4.22 -7.13
N PHE A 454 -15.87 -4.70 -8.23
CA PHE A 454 -17.26 -5.19 -8.19
C PHE A 454 -17.44 -6.26 -7.13
N ASP A 455 -16.57 -7.25 -7.08
CA ASP A 455 -16.65 -8.34 -6.10
C ASP A 455 -16.48 -7.81 -4.66
N LYS A 456 -15.54 -6.88 -4.42
CA LYS A 456 -15.34 -6.20 -3.13
C LYS A 456 -16.59 -5.42 -2.69
N TYR A 457 -17.14 -4.57 -3.58
CA TYR A 457 -18.30 -3.74 -3.27
C TYR A 457 -19.57 -4.56 -3.08
N LYS A 458 -19.72 -5.67 -3.80
CA LYS A 458 -20.80 -6.63 -3.58
C LYS A 458 -20.76 -7.21 -2.16
N ALA A 459 -19.57 -7.58 -1.68
CA ALA A 459 -19.40 -8.04 -0.31
C ALA A 459 -19.64 -6.92 0.70
N MET A 460 -19.14 -5.70 0.45
CA MET A 460 -19.41 -4.52 1.30
C MET A 460 -20.90 -4.22 1.41
N HIS A 461 -21.64 -4.30 0.31
CA HIS A 461 -23.09 -4.11 0.30
C HIS A 461 -23.80 -5.14 1.18
N SER A 462 -23.42 -6.42 1.06
CA SER A 462 -24.00 -7.51 1.88
C SER A 462 -23.75 -7.35 3.38
N LEU A 463 -22.64 -6.71 3.77
CA LEU A 463 -22.26 -6.42 5.15
C LEU A 463 -22.81 -5.08 5.67
N GLY A 464 -23.52 -4.33 4.83
CA GLY A 464 -24.14 -3.05 5.20
C GLY A 464 -23.15 -1.88 5.36
N VAL A 465 -22.01 -1.93 4.67
CA VAL A 465 -21.04 -0.84 4.63
C VAL A 465 -21.68 0.43 4.09
N LYS A 466 -21.46 1.57 4.75
CA LYS A 466 -22.05 2.88 4.43
C LYS A 466 -21.07 3.93 3.94
N GLY A 467 -19.78 3.66 4.06
CA GLY A 467 -18.73 4.55 3.55
C GLY A 467 -17.48 3.77 3.21
N VAL A 468 -16.68 4.34 2.30
CA VAL A 468 -15.42 3.76 1.84
C VAL A 468 -14.35 4.83 1.84
N MET A 469 -13.25 4.57 2.56
CA MET A 469 -11.98 5.23 2.39
C MET A 469 -11.24 4.51 1.27
N GLN A 470 -11.12 5.13 0.10
CA GLN A 470 -10.75 4.49 -1.16
C GLN A 470 -9.25 4.31 -1.36
N CYS A 471 -8.45 4.87 -0.47
CA CYS A 471 -6.99 4.81 -0.57
C CYS A 471 -6.32 5.00 0.79
N TRP A 472 -5.04 4.65 0.86
CA TRP A 472 -4.09 5.18 1.82
C TRP A 472 -3.40 6.41 1.20
N TYR A 473 -2.13 6.66 1.46
CA TYR A 473 -1.36 7.73 0.78
C TYR A 473 -1.15 7.48 -0.72
N PHE A 474 -1.39 6.28 -1.21
CA PHE A 474 -1.23 5.85 -2.60
C PHE A 474 -2.49 5.13 -3.10
N GLY A 475 -2.56 4.84 -4.41
CA GLY A 475 -3.67 4.09 -4.99
C GLY A 475 -4.91 4.94 -5.25
N ASN A 476 -4.74 6.20 -5.60
CA ASN A 476 -5.81 7.20 -5.69
C ASN A 476 -5.63 8.19 -6.87
N TYR A 477 -4.88 7.80 -7.90
CA TYR A 477 -4.82 8.59 -9.13
C TYR A 477 -6.20 8.58 -9.83
N PRO A 478 -6.75 9.76 -10.23
CA PRO A 478 -8.04 9.84 -10.93
C PRO A 478 -8.04 8.98 -12.19
N SER A 479 -8.97 8.01 -12.27
CA SER A 479 -8.92 6.98 -13.30
C SER A 479 -10.23 6.22 -13.44
N LEU A 480 -10.28 5.33 -14.43
CA LEU A 480 -11.40 4.39 -14.57
C LEU A 480 -11.70 3.58 -13.30
N MET A 481 -10.69 3.32 -12.46
CA MET A 481 -10.87 2.57 -11.22
C MET A 481 -11.58 3.41 -10.15
N ASN A 482 -11.30 4.71 -10.06
CA ASN A 482 -12.05 5.63 -9.20
C ASN A 482 -13.49 5.76 -9.70
N LYS A 483 -13.68 5.91 -11.01
CA LYS A 483 -15.02 5.93 -11.62
C LYS A 483 -15.79 4.65 -11.33
N ALA A 484 -15.14 3.49 -11.46
CA ALA A 484 -15.72 2.20 -11.10
C ALA A 484 -16.18 2.18 -9.63
N ALA A 485 -15.34 2.63 -8.69
CA ALA A 485 -15.68 2.69 -7.27
C ALA A 485 -16.87 3.66 -7.00
N GLY A 486 -16.93 4.79 -7.70
CA GLY A 486 -18.04 5.74 -7.63
C GLY A 486 -19.36 5.14 -8.13
N GLU A 487 -19.34 4.47 -9.29
CA GLU A 487 -20.52 3.80 -9.84
C GLU A 487 -20.99 2.62 -8.98
N LEU A 488 -20.06 1.90 -8.36
CA LEU A 488 -20.37 0.80 -7.43
C LEU A 488 -20.99 1.28 -6.11
N ALA A 489 -21.00 2.58 -5.81
CA ALA A 489 -21.85 3.12 -4.75
C ALA A 489 -23.36 2.94 -5.07
N PHE A 490 -23.70 2.77 -6.33
CA PHE A 490 -25.05 2.48 -6.85
C PHE A 490 -25.15 1.03 -7.34
N LEU A 491 -24.52 0.07 -6.65
CA LEU A 491 -24.39 -1.34 -7.06
C LEU A 491 -25.72 -1.98 -7.48
N SER A 492 -26.83 -1.59 -6.84
CA SER A 492 -28.17 -2.14 -7.13
C SER A 492 -28.66 -1.88 -8.54
N ASP A 493 -28.03 -0.98 -9.29
CA ASP A 493 -28.38 -0.65 -10.68
C ASP A 493 -27.84 -1.68 -11.68
N PHE A 494 -26.91 -2.55 -11.24
CA PHE A 494 -26.28 -3.56 -12.07
C PHE A 494 -26.80 -4.96 -11.74
N SER A 495 -27.25 -5.68 -12.76
CA SER A 495 -27.76 -7.05 -12.59
C SER A 495 -26.65 -8.04 -12.19
N ASP A 496 -25.46 -7.83 -12.73
CA ASP A 496 -24.29 -8.68 -12.52
C ASP A 496 -22.98 -7.94 -12.86
N LYS A 497 -21.86 -8.59 -12.63
CA LYS A 497 -20.53 -8.05 -12.93
C LYS A 497 -20.36 -7.66 -14.40
N LYS A 498 -20.84 -8.50 -15.33
CA LYS A 498 -20.68 -8.22 -16.75
C LYS A 498 -21.44 -6.97 -17.18
N SER A 499 -22.65 -6.77 -16.68
CA SER A 499 -23.44 -5.56 -16.95
C SER A 499 -22.73 -4.29 -16.45
N PHE A 500 -22.10 -4.35 -15.27
CA PHE A 500 -21.29 -3.27 -14.75
C PHE A 500 -20.04 -3.00 -15.60
N LEU A 501 -19.28 -4.03 -15.97
CA LEU A 501 -18.08 -3.87 -16.79
C LEU A 501 -18.40 -3.30 -18.16
N LEU A 502 -19.48 -3.75 -18.81
CA LEU A 502 -19.96 -3.20 -20.08
C LEU A 502 -20.38 -1.74 -19.95
N TYR A 503 -21.05 -1.38 -18.86
CA TYR A 503 -21.40 -0.01 -18.58
C TYR A 503 -20.15 0.88 -18.47
N LEU A 504 -19.18 0.48 -17.67
CA LEU A 504 -17.92 1.23 -17.46
C LEU A 504 -17.08 1.31 -18.75
N ALA A 505 -16.93 0.20 -19.48
CA ALA A 505 -16.21 0.18 -20.75
C ALA A 505 -16.88 1.09 -21.79
N GLY A 506 -18.22 1.11 -21.81
CA GLY A 506 -18.96 1.99 -22.70
C GLY A 506 -18.70 3.48 -22.47
N ILE A 507 -18.51 3.91 -21.21
CA ILE A 507 -18.18 5.30 -20.88
C ILE A 507 -16.84 5.73 -21.49
N TYR A 508 -15.83 4.88 -21.41
CA TYR A 508 -14.45 5.19 -21.82
C TYR A 508 -14.15 4.89 -23.30
N PHE A 509 -14.71 3.80 -23.86
CA PHE A 509 -14.37 3.30 -25.19
C PHE A 509 -15.55 3.28 -26.16
N GLY A 510 -16.73 3.70 -25.73
CA GLY A 510 -17.95 3.57 -26.52
C GLY A 510 -18.50 2.15 -26.61
N LYS A 511 -19.74 2.03 -27.08
CA LYS A 511 -20.49 0.74 -27.15
C LYS A 511 -19.81 -0.26 -28.08
N ALA A 512 -19.23 0.21 -29.18
CA ALA A 512 -18.65 -0.64 -30.21
C ALA A 512 -17.41 -1.42 -29.74
N LYS A 513 -16.62 -0.84 -28.85
CA LYS A 513 -15.38 -1.42 -28.31
C LYS A 513 -15.59 -2.14 -26.97
N ALA A 514 -16.71 -1.88 -26.27
CA ALA A 514 -16.94 -2.29 -24.89
C ALA A 514 -16.74 -3.80 -24.62
N GLU A 515 -17.27 -4.67 -25.46
CA GLU A 515 -17.11 -6.13 -25.30
C GLU A 515 -15.64 -6.58 -25.36
N LYS A 516 -14.83 -5.99 -26.24
CA LYS A 516 -13.39 -6.29 -26.34
C LYS A 516 -12.66 -5.84 -25.08
N VAL A 517 -12.96 -4.63 -24.61
CA VAL A 517 -12.35 -4.06 -23.42
C VAL A 517 -12.73 -4.88 -22.18
N VAL A 518 -13.98 -5.29 -22.06
CA VAL A 518 -14.41 -6.17 -20.95
C VAL A 518 -13.66 -7.51 -21.00
N THR A 519 -13.51 -8.10 -22.18
CA THR A 519 -12.72 -9.33 -22.35
C THR A 519 -11.25 -9.12 -21.90
N ALA A 520 -10.64 -7.97 -22.25
CA ALA A 520 -9.31 -7.63 -21.77
C ALA A 520 -9.26 -7.55 -20.22
N TRP A 521 -10.20 -6.82 -19.61
CA TRP A 521 -10.26 -6.70 -18.15
C TRP A 521 -10.50 -8.03 -17.44
N GLU A 522 -11.33 -8.91 -17.98
CA GLU A 522 -11.55 -10.27 -17.43
C GLU A 522 -10.24 -11.09 -17.43
N TYR A 523 -9.42 -10.99 -18.50
CA TYR A 523 -8.11 -11.60 -18.54
C TYR A 523 -7.12 -10.94 -17.56
N PHE A 524 -7.13 -9.62 -17.44
CA PHE A 524 -6.31 -8.92 -16.44
C PHE A 524 -6.67 -9.33 -15.02
N GLU A 525 -7.95 -9.41 -14.69
CA GLU A 525 -8.41 -9.91 -13.39
C GLU A 525 -7.94 -11.33 -13.12
N LYS A 526 -8.11 -12.23 -14.09
CA LYS A 526 -7.68 -13.61 -13.99
C LYS A 526 -6.18 -13.72 -13.77
N GLY A 527 -5.39 -12.93 -14.50
CA GLY A 527 -3.95 -12.86 -14.33
C GLY A 527 -3.56 -12.32 -12.95
N TYR A 528 -4.11 -11.17 -12.58
CA TYR A 528 -3.73 -10.45 -11.36
C TYR A 528 -4.07 -11.20 -10.07
N ARG A 529 -5.06 -12.09 -10.07
CA ARG A 529 -5.37 -12.97 -8.92
C ARG A 529 -4.25 -13.97 -8.59
N ASN A 530 -3.29 -14.17 -9.50
CA ASN A 530 -2.09 -14.98 -9.26
C ASN A 530 -0.92 -14.17 -8.67
N CYS A 531 -1.13 -12.91 -8.31
CA CYS A 531 -0.13 -12.12 -7.60
C CYS A 531 0.31 -12.85 -6.33
N ILE A 532 1.63 -12.95 -6.13
CA ILE A 532 2.20 -13.64 -4.97
C ILE A 532 1.88 -12.85 -3.71
N LEU A 533 1.06 -13.42 -2.83
CA LEU A 533 0.67 -12.79 -1.57
C LEU A 533 1.83 -12.84 -0.57
N ASN A 534 2.70 -11.85 -0.62
CA ASN A 534 3.81 -11.67 0.30
C ASN A 534 4.15 -10.18 0.44
N ILE A 535 4.22 -9.69 1.65
CA ILE A 535 4.54 -8.29 1.93
C ILE A 535 5.93 -7.90 1.39
N MET A 536 6.90 -8.81 1.41
CA MET A 536 8.25 -8.53 0.89
C MET A 536 8.23 -8.33 -0.61
N THR A 537 7.49 -9.15 -1.36
CA THR A 537 7.33 -8.97 -2.81
C THR A 537 6.55 -7.72 -3.17
N SER A 538 5.76 -7.18 -2.23
CA SER A 538 5.07 -5.91 -2.38
C SER A 538 5.96 -4.70 -2.15
N TYR A 539 7.01 -4.82 -1.34
CA TYR A 539 7.91 -3.70 -1.05
C TYR A 539 9.23 -3.76 -1.83
N TYR A 540 9.70 -4.95 -2.17
CA TYR A 540 11.01 -5.20 -2.78
C TYR A 540 10.99 -6.25 -3.87
N GLY A 541 9.88 -6.81 -4.20
CA GLY A 541 9.82 -7.97 -5.06
C GLY A 541 10.13 -7.68 -6.53
N PRO A 542 10.39 -8.73 -7.30
CA PRO A 542 10.59 -8.65 -8.73
C PRO A 542 9.44 -7.97 -9.48
N PHE A 543 8.22 -8.06 -8.97
CA PHE A 543 7.06 -7.40 -9.56
C PHE A 543 6.97 -5.93 -9.19
N HIS A 544 7.41 -5.54 -8.00
CA HIS A 544 7.40 -4.17 -7.52
C HIS A 544 8.52 -3.33 -8.15
N ASP A 545 9.75 -3.85 -8.12
CA ASP A 545 10.93 -3.18 -8.67
C ASP A 545 11.15 -3.52 -10.14
N GLY A 546 10.64 -4.64 -10.60
CA GLY A 546 10.53 -5.11 -11.98
C GLY A 546 11.70 -4.77 -12.88
N PRO A 547 11.45 -3.95 -13.91
CA PRO A 547 12.45 -3.70 -14.97
C PRO A 547 13.70 -2.92 -14.54
N VAL A 548 13.84 -2.58 -13.26
CA VAL A 548 15.07 -1.98 -12.70
C VAL A 548 15.83 -2.93 -11.78
N TRP A 549 15.29 -4.14 -11.53
CA TRP A 549 15.98 -5.17 -10.78
C TRP A 549 17.23 -5.64 -11.52
N LEU A 550 18.33 -5.77 -10.80
CA LEU A 550 19.59 -6.21 -11.38
C LEU A 550 19.63 -7.72 -11.51
N LEU A 551 19.90 -8.22 -12.72
CA LEU A 551 20.24 -9.61 -12.96
C LEU A 551 21.74 -9.80 -12.73
N GLN A 552 22.11 -10.52 -11.70
CA GLN A 552 23.49 -10.77 -11.34
C GLN A 552 23.84 -12.26 -11.62
N LEU A 553 24.62 -12.51 -12.64
CA LEU A 553 25.03 -13.88 -12.98
C LEU A 553 25.99 -14.43 -11.91
N LYS A 554 26.98 -13.66 -11.53
CA LYS A 554 27.84 -13.99 -10.41
C LYS A 554 27.22 -13.43 -9.13
N PRO A 555 26.92 -14.26 -8.12
CA PRO A 555 26.40 -13.79 -6.85
C PRO A 555 27.29 -12.71 -6.21
N LYS A 556 26.69 -11.66 -5.72
CA LYS A 556 27.36 -10.52 -5.08
C LYS A 556 26.58 -10.13 -3.84
N ASN A 557 27.27 -9.75 -2.78
CA ASN A 557 26.65 -9.19 -1.58
C ASN A 557 26.23 -7.74 -1.82
N TYR A 558 25.24 -7.51 -2.66
CA TYR A 558 24.61 -6.20 -2.78
C TYR A 558 23.32 -6.17 -1.99
N PRO A 559 23.04 -5.06 -1.30
CA PRO A 559 21.72 -4.83 -0.75
C PRO A 559 20.71 -4.78 -1.89
N LEU A 560 19.47 -5.15 -1.60
CA LEU A 560 18.34 -4.90 -2.49
C LEU A 560 18.31 -3.43 -2.92
N PRO A 561 17.90 -3.13 -4.17
CA PRO A 561 17.59 -1.77 -4.56
C PRO A 561 16.66 -1.17 -3.52
N ARG A 562 16.91 0.09 -3.13
CA ARG A 562 16.10 0.73 -2.11
C ARG A 562 14.63 0.69 -2.47
N SER A 563 13.84 0.04 -1.63
CA SER A 563 12.43 0.31 -1.54
C SER A 563 12.21 1.52 -0.63
N TRP A 564 11.04 2.12 -0.74
CA TRP A 564 10.70 3.31 0.02
C TRP A 564 10.74 3.15 1.54
N GLN A 565 10.62 1.94 2.05
CA GLN A 565 10.40 1.72 3.47
C GLN A 565 11.53 0.97 4.17
N TYR A 566 12.19 0.06 3.51
CA TYR A 566 13.13 -0.85 4.14
C TYR A 566 14.42 -0.90 3.33
N GLY A 567 15.53 -0.57 3.97
CA GLY A 567 16.84 -0.92 3.46
C GLY A 567 17.15 -2.37 3.74
N ASP A 568 18.00 -2.90 3.04
CA ASP A 568 18.97 -3.99 3.20
C ASP A 568 18.61 -5.20 4.10
N MET A 569 17.36 -5.52 4.32
CA MET A 569 17.01 -6.72 5.09
C MET A 569 17.35 -8.01 4.36
N MET A 570 17.55 -7.96 3.04
CA MET A 570 17.87 -9.12 2.23
C MET A 570 18.92 -8.78 1.17
N ASN A 571 19.71 -9.80 0.81
CA ASN A 571 20.64 -9.68 -0.27
C ASN A 571 19.91 -9.65 -1.61
N GLY A 572 20.01 -8.53 -2.33
CA GLY A 572 19.31 -8.27 -3.60
C GLY A 572 19.73 -9.14 -4.76
N ASP A 573 20.71 -10.01 -4.58
CA ASP A 573 21.10 -10.98 -5.59
C ASP A 573 20.46 -12.35 -5.40
N ARG A 574 19.48 -12.48 -4.46
CA ARG A 574 18.83 -13.74 -4.16
C ARG A 574 17.33 -13.61 -4.02
N ILE A 575 16.68 -14.60 -4.62
CA ILE A 575 15.25 -14.83 -4.46
C ILE A 575 15.07 -16.25 -3.94
N ASN A 576 14.48 -16.38 -2.76
CA ASN A 576 14.29 -17.66 -2.10
C ASN A 576 12.90 -17.75 -1.43
N GLU A 577 12.61 -18.89 -0.83
CA GLU A 577 11.32 -19.17 -0.21
C GLU A 577 10.94 -18.14 0.87
N SER A 578 11.91 -17.56 1.58
CA SER A 578 11.63 -16.54 2.60
C SER A 578 11.07 -15.27 1.98
N LEU A 579 11.67 -14.81 0.87
CA LEU A 579 11.16 -13.68 0.10
C LEU A 579 9.79 -13.99 -0.51
N LEU A 580 9.54 -15.26 -0.83
CA LEU A 580 8.32 -15.71 -1.48
C LEU A 580 7.24 -16.23 -0.50
N SER A 581 7.37 -15.93 0.80
CA SER A 581 6.40 -16.32 1.83
C SER A 581 6.16 -17.83 1.91
N GLY A 582 7.25 -18.62 1.80
CA GLY A 582 7.18 -20.08 1.83
C GLY A 582 6.67 -20.73 0.55
N HIS A 583 6.48 -20.00 -0.54
CA HIS A 583 6.46 -20.60 -1.87
C HIS A 583 7.87 -21.00 -2.27
N THR A 584 8.00 -22.12 -2.94
CA THR A 584 9.25 -22.42 -3.65
C THR A 584 9.40 -21.48 -4.83
N LEU A 585 10.61 -21.37 -5.38
CA LEU A 585 10.84 -20.51 -6.54
C LEU A 585 10.07 -21.04 -7.77
N GLU A 586 9.92 -22.37 -7.92
CA GLU A 586 9.10 -22.98 -8.97
C GLU A 586 7.60 -22.65 -8.81
N GLU A 587 7.08 -22.69 -7.60
CA GLU A 587 5.69 -22.28 -7.34
C GLU A 587 5.47 -20.81 -7.68
N ALA A 588 6.40 -19.94 -7.28
CA ALA A 588 6.34 -18.52 -7.61
C ALA A 588 6.44 -18.26 -9.13
N ILE A 589 7.30 -19.01 -9.83
CA ILE A 589 7.36 -18.95 -11.30
C ILE A 589 6.03 -19.36 -11.92
N THR A 590 5.40 -20.43 -11.42
CA THR A 590 4.09 -20.88 -11.92
C THR A 590 3.03 -19.78 -11.77
N LEU A 591 2.95 -19.15 -10.61
CA LEU A 591 2.02 -18.03 -10.38
C LEU A 591 2.32 -16.83 -11.30
N ALA A 592 3.60 -16.52 -11.48
CA ALA A 592 4.06 -15.42 -12.34
C ALA A 592 3.77 -15.68 -13.82
N GLU A 593 3.96 -16.92 -14.28
CA GLU A 593 3.62 -17.35 -15.64
C GLU A 593 2.13 -17.19 -15.90
N GLU A 594 1.27 -17.72 -15.03
CA GLU A 594 -0.17 -17.57 -15.15
C GLU A 594 -0.61 -16.10 -15.14
N MET A 595 0.02 -15.27 -14.31
CA MET A 595 -0.24 -13.84 -14.26
C MET A 595 0.14 -13.16 -15.58
N SER A 596 1.37 -13.34 -16.04
CA SER A 596 1.89 -12.71 -17.25
C SER A 596 1.16 -13.19 -18.52
N GLU A 597 0.92 -14.51 -18.66
CA GLU A 597 0.21 -15.06 -19.81
C GLU A 597 -1.23 -14.56 -19.94
N ASN A 598 -1.98 -14.55 -18.81
CA ASN A 598 -3.35 -14.04 -18.84
C ASN A 598 -3.36 -12.53 -19.11
N TRP A 599 -2.42 -11.77 -18.53
CA TRP A 599 -2.31 -10.35 -18.79
C TRP A 599 -2.05 -10.07 -20.28
N ASN A 600 -1.11 -10.78 -20.90
CA ASN A 600 -0.79 -10.66 -22.33
C ASN A 600 -1.98 -11.04 -23.22
N LYS A 601 -2.76 -12.08 -22.86
CA LYS A 601 -4.02 -12.40 -23.55
C LYS A 601 -5.02 -11.23 -23.48
N GLY A 602 -5.07 -10.52 -22.35
CA GLY A 602 -5.87 -9.31 -22.24
C GLY A 602 -5.37 -8.19 -23.16
N MET A 603 -4.03 -8.02 -23.27
CA MET A 603 -3.44 -7.06 -24.19
C MET A 603 -3.81 -7.30 -25.65
N ASP A 604 -3.93 -8.57 -26.08
CA ASP A 604 -4.37 -8.91 -27.45
C ASP A 604 -5.76 -8.32 -27.80
N TYR A 605 -6.60 -8.06 -26.81
CA TYR A 605 -7.91 -7.43 -26.99
C TYR A 605 -7.89 -5.91 -26.84
N LEU A 606 -6.93 -5.34 -26.12
CA LEU A 606 -6.87 -3.92 -25.79
C LEU A 606 -5.94 -3.14 -26.71
N GLU A 607 -4.80 -3.73 -27.11
CA GLU A 607 -3.76 -3.04 -27.88
C GLU A 607 -4.27 -2.56 -29.24
N GLY A 608 -4.04 -1.28 -29.54
CA GLY A 608 -4.48 -0.63 -30.77
C GLY A 608 -5.96 -0.21 -30.81
N LEU A 609 -6.69 -0.31 -29.68
CA LEU A 609 -8.04 0.24 -29.59
C LEU A 609 -8.06 1.73 -29.27
N GLY A 610 -6.96 2.27 -28.73
CA GLY A 610 -6.88 3.66 -28.27
C GLY A 610 -6.88 4.64 -29.44
N GLU A 611 -7.94 5.46 -29.55
CA GLU A 611 -8.10 6.55 -30.53
C GLU A 611 -8.08 7.93 -29.85
N THR A 612 -8.53 8.00 -28.60
CA THR A 612 -8.49 9.21 -27.77
C THR A 612 -7.28 9.21 -26.86
N SER A 613 -6.93 10.37 -26.28
CA SER A 613 -5.85 10.45 -25.28
C SER A 613 -6.18 9.57 -24.06
N GLU A 614 -7.42 9.55 -23.62
CA GLU A 614 -7.91 8.77 -22.46
C GLU A 614 -7.80 7.26 -22.71
N GLU A 615 -8.22 6.78 -23.89
CA GLU A 615 -8.07 5.37 -24.28
C GLU A 615 -6.58 4.98 -24.42
N THR A 616 -5.76 5.85 -25.01
CA THR A 616 -4.32 5.63 -25.18
C THR A 616 -3.59 5.60 -23.85
N GLU A 617 -3.98 6.42 -22.88
CA GLU A 617 -3.46 6.39 -21.52
C GLU A 617 -3.79 5.06 -20.80
N GLN A 618 -4.99 4.52 -21.00
CA GLN A 618 -5.37 3.21 -20.45
C GLN A 618 -4.57 2.07 -21.07
N GLU A 619 -4.36 2.11 -22.38
CA GLU A 619 -3.52 1.17 -23.11
C GLU A 619 -2.06 1.23 -22.61
N SER A 620 -1.51 2.45 -22.41
CA SER A 620 -0.16 2.65 -21.89
C SER A 620 0.03 2.04 -20.50
N VAL A 621 -0.91 2.24 -19.61
CA VAL A 621 -0.88 1.67 -18.25
C VAL A 621 -0.92 0.14 -18.30
N ALA A 622 -1.83 -0.43 -19.10
CA ALA A 622 -1.94 -1.89 -19.25
C ALA A 622 -0.67 -2.49 -19.89
N LYS A 623 -0.04 -1.78 -20.85
CA LYS A 623 1.22 -2.18 -21.48
C LYS A 623 2.40 -2.13 -20.50
N ALA A 624 2.49 -1.08 -19.69
CA ALA A 624 3.52 -0.98 -18.66
C ALA A 624 3.43 -2.14 -17.67
N LEU A 625 2.21 -2.50 -17.23
CA LEU A 625 1.99 -3.65 -16.37
C LEU A 625 2.34 -4.99 -17.04
N SER A 626 2.00 -5.17 -18.33
CA SER A 626 2.41 -6.34 -19.11
C SER A 626 3.93 -6.54 -19.08
N LEU A 627 4.68 -5.47 -19.37
CA LEU A 627 6.14 -5.50 -19.36
C LEU A 627 6.70 -5.73 -17.94
N GLN A 628 6.09 -5.14 -16.93
CA GLN A 628 6.50 -5.28 -15.53
C GLN A 628 6.26 -6.71 -15.00
N PHE A 629 5.13 -7.32 -15.33
CA PHE A 629 4.82 -8.70 -14.93
C PHE A 629 5.71 -9.72 -15.66
N GLU A 630 5.97 -9.51 -16.95
CA GLU A 630 6.90 -10.34 -17.71
C GLU A 630 8.32 -10.22 -17.13
N SER A 631 8.78 -9.01 -16.83
CA SER A 631 10.08 -8.81 -16.17
C SER A 631 10.14 -9.51 -14.81
N GLY A 632 9.10 -9.39 -13.98
CA GLY A 632 9.03 -10.09 -12.70
C GLY A 632 9.18 -11.62 -12.85
N MET A 633 8.45 -12.19 -13.79
CA MET A 633 8.55 -13.62 -14.14
C MET A 633 9.98 -13.99 -14.61
N ASN A 634 10.57 -13.21 -15.49
CA ASN A 634 11.91 -13.43 -16.02
C ASN A 634 12.97 -13.37 -14.93
N ILE A 635 12.85 -12.45 -13.98
CA ILE A 635 13.75 -12.33 -12.83
C ILE A 635 13.68 -13.60 -11.99
N LEU A 636 12.48 -14.10 -11.66
CA LEU A 636 12.34 -15.38 -10.93
C LEU A 636 12.99 -16.54 -11.68
N LYS A 637 12.74 -16.66 -12.99
CA LYS A 637 13.35 -17.70 -13.84
C LYS A 637 14.87 -17.59 -13.91
N PHE A 638 15.39 -16.38 -14.02
CA PHE A 638 16.84 -16.15 -14.07
C PHE A 638 17.52 -16.65 -12.81
N TYR A 639 17.01 -16.28 -11.63
CA TYR A 639 17.61 -16.70 -10.36
C TYR A 639 17.44 -18.20 -10.10
N TYR A 640 16.33 -18.81 -10.52
CA TYR A 640 16.15 -20.25 -10.50
C TYR A 640 17.18 -21.00 -11.35
N LEU A 641 17.39 -20.51 -12.58
CA LEU A 641 18.40 -21.10 -13.50
C LEU A 641 19.82 -20.86 -12.98
N ARG A 642 20.08 -19.71 -12.36
CA ARG A 642 21.37 -19.42 -11.73
C ARG A 642 21.70 -20.44 -10.62
N ASP A 643 20.73 -20.76 -9.78
CA ASP A 643 20.91 -21.74 -8.73
C ASP A 643 21.19 -23.12 -9.30
N LYS A 644 20.51 -23.54 -10.35
CA LYS A 644 20.80 -24.77 -11.08
C LYS A 644 22.20 -24.77 -11.69
N LEU A 645 22.58 -23.66 -12.31
CA LEU A 645 23.92 -23.52 -12.90
C LEU A 645 25.02 -23.63 -11.82
N GLY A 646 24.85 -22.92 -10.70
CA GLY A 646 25.78 -22.94 -9.59
C GLY A 646 25.85 -24.28 -8.88
N ASN A 647 24.73 -25.00 -8.74
CA ASN A 647 24.66 -26.35 -8.20
C ASN A 647 25.10 -27.43 -9.19
N LYS A 648 25.50 -27.06 -10.41
CA LYS A 648 25.96 -27.96 -11.47
C LYS A 648 24.89 -28.98 -11.89
N GLU A 649 23.63 -28.57 -11.91
CA GLU A 649 22.50 -29.42 -12.25
C GLU A 649 22.20 -29.39 -13.76
N GLY A 650 22.09 -30.59 -14.35
CA GLY A 650 21.72 -30.76 -15.76
C GLY A 650 22.79 -30.32 -16.76
N ASN A 651 22.35 -29.79 -17.90
CA ASN A 651 23.25 -29.31 -18.97
C ASN A 651 23.61 -27.84 -18.73
N LEU A 652 24.79 -27.56 -18.23
CA LEU A 652 25.26 -26.22 -17.84
C LEU A 652 25.25 -25.23 -19.01
N LYS A 653 25.64 -25.65 -20.21
CA LYS A 653 25.64 -24.78 -21.40
C LYS A 653 24.21 -24.40 -21.81
N GLU A 654 23.29 -25.35 -21.79
CA GLU A 654 21.89 -25.12 -22.09
C GLU A 654 21.26 -24.18 -21.04
N THR A 655 21.58 -24.39 -19.76
CA THR A 655 21.09 -23.51 -18.67
C THR A 655 21.61 -22.10 -18.85
N LEU A 656 22.91 -21.92 -19.15
CA LEU A 656 23.49 -20.60 -19.37
C LEU A 656 22.86 -19.89 -20.59
N LEU A 657 22.60 -20.60 -21.69
CA LEU A 657 21.94 -20.08 -22.88
C LEU A 657 20.48 -19.65 -22.57
N LYS A 658 19.74 -20.42 -21.75
CA LYS A 658 18.40 -20.01 -21.29
C LYS A 658 18.45 -18.72 -20.49
N MET A 659 19.43 -18.56 -19.63
CA MET A 659 19.63 -17.33 -18.86
C MET A 659 20.00 -16.14 -19.77
N GLU A 660 20.86 -16.34 -20.75
CA GLU A 660 21.24 -15.33 -21.73
C GLU A 660 20.02 -14.85 -22.54
N ASN A 661 19.15 -15.77 -22.97
CA ASN A 661 17.90 -15.42 -23.66
C ASN A 661 16.98 -14.57 -22.78
N ILE A 662 16.89 -14.88 -21.46
CA ILE A 662 16.16 -14.04 -20.51
C ILE A 662 16.76 -12.63 -20.46
N VAL A 663 18.09 -12.51 -20.40
CA VAL A 663 18.76 -11.20 -20.37
C VAL A 663 18.48 -10.40 -21.64
N HIS A 664 18.48 -11.04 -22.81
CA HIS A 664 18.10 -10.39 -24.08
C HIS A 664 16.67 -9.87 -24.01
N ARG A 665 15.73 -10.67 -23.51
CA ARG A 665 14.34 -10.24 -23.35
C ARG A 665 14.20 -9.08 -22.37
N GLU A 666 14.95 -9.08 -21.27
CA GLU A 666 14.97 -8.00 -20.29
C GLU A 666 15.54 -6.68 -20.82
N ILE A 667 16.45 -6.72 -21.81
CA ILE A 667 16.92 -5.55 -22.55
C ILE A 667 15.73 -4.95 -23.34
N GLU A 668 15.02 -5.79 -24.11
CA GLU A 668 13.85 -5.34 -24.89
C GLU A 668 12.73 -4.76 -24.00
N ILE A 669 12.47 -5.41 -22.85
CA ILE A 669 11.48 -4.95 -21.88
C ILE A 669 11.89 -3.58 -21.32
N SER A 670 13.14 -3.40 -20.93
CA SER A 670 13.64 -2.14 -20.39
C SER A 670 13.50 -1.00 -21.41
N GLU A 671 13.87 -1.23 -22.66
CA GLU A 671 13.74 -0.23 -23.73
C GLU A 671 12.28 0.05 -24.09
N SER A 672 11.44 -0.99 -24.15
CA SER A 672 10.00 -0.82 -24.42
C SER A 672 9.32 -0.01 -23.33
N LEU A 673 9.59 -0.32 -22.04
CA LEU A 673 9.02 0.42 -20.94
C LEU A 673 9.54 1.86 -20.87
N ALA A 674 10.81 2.10 -21.25
CA ALA A 674 11.35 3.45 -21.37
C ALA A 674 10.55 4.27 -22.39
N MET A 675 10.30 3.72 -23.58
CA MET A 675 9.50 4.38 -24.62
C MET A 675 8.04 4.64 -24.19
N VAL A 676 7.43 3.74 -23.43
CA VAL A 676 6.08 3.95 -22.88
C VAL A 676 6.11 5.06 -21.82
N SER A 677 7.11 5.06 -20.95
CA SER A 677 7.27 6.07 -19.89
C SER A 677 7.63 7.46 -20.42
N GLU A 678 8.27 7.57 -21.58
CA GLU A 678 8.50 8.87 -22.26
C GLU A 678 7.17 9.52 -22.68
N LYS A 679 6.18 8.70 -23.04
CA LYS A 679 4.84 9.17 -23.46
C LYS A 679 3.92 9.39 -22.27
N ASP A 680 3.99 8.54 -21.27
CA ASP A 680 3.19 8.61 -20.06
C ASP A 680 4.08 8.77 -18.82
N ARG A 681 4.32 10.03 -18.42
CA ARG A 681 5.20 10.38 -17.28
C ARG A 681 4.63 10.01 -15.90
N ARG A 682 3.41 9.51 -15.81
CA ARG A 682 2.83 9.01 -14.56
C ARG A 682 3.41 7.66 -14.17
N LEU A 683 3.95 6.91 -15.13
CA LEU A 683 4.54 5.59 -14.94
C LEU A 683 5.84 5.66 -14.15
N GLY A 684 6.02 4.72 -13.27
CA GLY A 684 7.18 4.61 -12.39
C GLY A 684 7.05 5.35 -11.06
N TYR A 685 6.11 6.29 -10.92
CA TYR A 685 5.93 7.04 -9.67
C TYR A 685 5.20 6.21 -8.60
N HIS A 686 5.83 6.10 -7.45
CA HIS A 686 5.25 5.48 -6.26
C HIS A 686 4.87 6.58 -5.27
N THR A 687 3.58 6.79 -5.08
CA THR A 687 3.06 7.94 -4.31
C THR A 687 3.47 7.91 -2.84
N GLU A 688 3.43 6.76 -2.18
CA GLU A 688 3.85 6.67 -0.78
C GLU A 688 5.37 6.80 -0.59
N ALA A 689 6.14 6.47 -1.62
CA ALA A 689 7.57 6.69 -1.65
C ALA A 689 7.95 8.13 -2.04
N GLU A 690 6.98 8.92 -2.49
CA GLU A 690 7.18 10.27 -3.03
C GLU A 690 8.28 10.34 -4.11
N GLY A 691 8.37 9.31 -4.95
CA GLY A 691 9.44 9.23 -5.94
C GLY A 691 9.24 8.16 -7.03
N PHE A 692 10.11 8.22 -8.03
CA PHE A 692 10.05 7.31 -9.17
C PHE A 692 10.87 6.05 -8.94
N LYS A 693 10.23 4.89 -8.99
CA LYS A 693 10.89 3.58 -8.97
C LYS A 693 11.69 3.36 -10.25
N TYR A 694 11.10 3.75 -11.38
CA TYR A 694 11.77 3.76 -12.69
C TYR A 694 11.39 5.00 -13.50
N PHE A 695 12.20 5.33 -14.45
CA PHE A 695 12.05 6.42 -15.39
C PHE A 695 12.91 6.11 -16.64
N PRO A 696 12.71 6.78 -17.80
CA PRO A 696 13.35 6.38 -19.05
C PRO A 696 14.86 6.19 -18.97
N GLU A 697 15.59 7.13 -18.41
CA GLU A 697 17.06 7.07 -18.34
C GLU A 697 17.55 5.88 -17.49
N LYS A 698 16.87 5.59 -16.38
CA LYS A 698 17.20 4.44 -15.52
C LYS A 698 16.97 3.12 -16.25
N LEU A 699 15.92 3.05 -17.05
CA LEU A 699 15.60 1.86 -17.86
C LEU A 699 16.61 1.67 -19.00
N TYR A 700 17.02 2.72 -19.69
CA TYR A 700 18.09 2.65 -20.69
C TYR A 700 19.44 2.28 -20.05
N ASP A 701 19.79 2.85 -18.90
CA ASP A 701 21.00 2.49 -18.15
C ASP A 701 20.99 0.98 -17.79
N ARG A 702 19.81 0.44 -17.40
CA ARG A 702 19.66 -1.00 -17.14
C ARG A 702 19.89 -1.83 -18.40
N ALA A 703 19.30 -1.45 -19.52
CA ALA A 703 19.50 -2.15 -20.81
C ALA A 703 20.98 -2.19 -21.21
N GLU A 704 21.71 -1.09 -21.01
CA GLU A 704 23.14 -1.02 -21.29
C GLU A 704 23.95 -1.90 -20.33
N TYR A 705 23.59 -1.91 -19.03
CA TYR A 705 24.18 -2.82 -18.06
C TYR A 705 24.00 -4.30 -18.47
N LEU A 706 22.81 -4.69 -18.90
CA LEU A 706 22.53 -6.05 -19.31
C LEU A 706 23.29 -6.46 -20.59
N ARG A 707 23.44 -5.54 -21.55
CA ARG A 707 24.32 -5.78 -22.72
C ARG A 707 25.78 -6.00 -22.32
N LYS A 708 26.25 -5.25 -21.33
CA LYS A 708 27.60 -5.44 -20.80
C LYS A 708 27.72 -6.78 -20.06
N LEU A 709 26.71 -7.16 -19.29
CA LEU A 709 26.67 -8.44 -18.56
C LEU A 709 26.88 -9.63 -19.50
N ILE A 710 26.20 -9.63 -20.65
CA ILE A 710 26.36 -10.67 -21.68
C ILE A 710 27.82 -10.72 -22.18
N LYS A 711 28.39 -9.58 -22.53
CA LYS A 711 29.75 -9.49 -23.10
C LYS A 711 30.88 -9.83 -22.12
N THR A 712 30.60 -9.79 -20.82
CA THR A 712 31.61 -9.99 -19.76
C THR A 712 31.35 -11.25 -18.97
N GLU A 713 30.41 -11.22 -18.01
CA GLU A 713 30.22 -12.33 -17.08
C GLU A 713 29.70 -13.61 -17.78
N PHE A 714 28.77 -13.51 -18.73
CA PHE A 714 28.33 -14.66 -19.50
C PHE A 714 29.45 -15.30 -20.34
N ALA A 715 30.25 -14.49 -21.03
CA ALA A 715 31.37 -14.97 -21.80
C ALA A 715 32.40 -15.68 -20.92
N GLU A 716 32.71 -15.13 -19.74
CA GLU A 716 33.62 -15.76 -18.77
C GLU A 716 33.07 -17.11 -18.25
N VAL A 717 31.78 -17.13 -17.85
CA VAL A 717 31.15 -18.35 -17.33
C VAL A 717 31.07 -19.43 -18.41
N PHE A 718 30.81 -19.02 -19.67
CA PHE A 718 30.84 -19.96 -20.80
C PHE A 718 32.23 -20.59 -20.99
N GLU A 719 33.30 -19.77 -20.97
CA GLU A 719 34.67 -20.24 -21.05
C GLU A 719 35.04 -21.17 -19.88
N ARG A 720 34.59 -20.89 -18.67
CA ARG A 720 34.78 -21.75 -17.49
C ARG A 720 34.14 -23.12 -17.69
N ILE A 721 32.88 -23.13 -18.19
CA ILE A 721 32.17 -24.39 -18.49
C ILE A 721 32.92 -25.20 -19.55
N GLU A 722 33.44 -24.57 -20.60
CA GLU A 722 34.20 -25.25 -21.66
C GLU A 722 35.50 -25.86 -21.14
N LYS A 723 36.14 -25.24 -20.19
CA LYS A 723 37.36 -25.71 -19.53
C LYS A 723 37.07 -26.75 -18.45
N GLY A 724 35.82 -27.12 -18.21
CA GLY A 724 35.44 -28.08 -17.15
C GLY A 724 35.62 -27.52 -15.73
N LEU A 725 35.70 -26.20 -15.58
CA LEU A 725 35.77 -25.49 -14.29
C LEU A 725 34.36 -25.24 -13.72
N SER A 726 34.31 -24.99 -12.42
CA SER A 726 33.05 -24.56 -11.80
C SER A 726 32.51 -23.29 -12.45
N PRO A 727 31.24 -23.25 -12.88
CA PRO A 727 30.67 -22.08 -13.53
C PRO A 727 30.62 -20.86 -12.60
N LEU A 728 30.25 -21.06 -11.33
CA LEU A 728 30.08 -20.02 -10.33
C LEU A 728 30.76 -20.48 -9.02
N GLU A 729 31.93 -19.94 -8.72
CA GLU A 729 32.76 -20.32 -7.55
C GLU A 729 32.07 -20.01 -6.21
N TYR A 730 31.19 -19.06 -6.18
CA TYR A 730 30.40 -18.74 -5.00
C TYR A 730 29.64 -19.97 -4.45
N TYR A 731 29.13 -20.83 -5.33
CA TYR A 731 28.39 -22.02 -4.93
C TYR A 731 29.31 -23.15 -4.41
N ASP A 732 30.61 -22.99 -4.59
CA ASP A 732 31.63 -23.82 -3.98
C ASP A 732 32.17 -23.25 -2.66
N GLY A 733 31.52 -22.16 -2.16
CA GLY A 733 31.95 -21.47 -0.93
C GLY A 733 33.16 -20.58 -1.13
N VAL A 734 33.45 -20.14 -2.34
CA VAL A 734 34.59 -19.26 -2.65
C VAL A 734 34.08 -17.83 -2.90
N GLU A 735 34.42 -16.95 -2.01
CA GLU A 735 34.10 -15.53 -2.12
C GLU A 735 35.30 -14.69 -1.58
N GLU A 736 35.80 -13.80 -2.43
CA GLU A 736 37.00 -13.02 -2.09
C GLU A 736 36.67 -12.00 -0.99
N GLY A 737 37.56 -11.86 -0.02
CA GLY A 737 37.44 -10.85 1.05
C GLY A 737 36.47 -11.20 2.17
N VAL A 738 35.76 -12.31 2.12
CA VAL A 738 34.83 -12.74 3.18
C VAL A 738 35.53 -13.62 4.20
N PRO A 739 35.41 -13.33 5.52
CA PRO A 739 35.99 -14.15 6.57
C PRO A 739 35.48 -15.62 6.54
N ARG A 740 36.31 -16.52 6.99
CA ARG A 740 36.01 -17.96 7.05
C ARG A 740 36.22 -18.47 8.46
N TYR A 741 35.42 -19.42 8.85
CA TYR A 741 35.58 -20.13 10.12
C TYR A 741 35.54 -21.64 9.87
N LYS A 742 36.61 -22.34 10.28
CA LYS A 742 36.62 -23.81 10.23
C LYS A 742 35.86 -24.36 11.44
N ILE A 743 34.83 -25.15 11.20
CA ILE A 743 34.05 -25.81 12.25
C ILE A 743 35.00 -26.70 13.06
N GLY A 744 34.90 -26.59 14.40
CA GLY A 744 35.79 -27.30 15.32
C GLY A 744 37.16 -26.65 15.54
N SER A 745 37.43 -25.46 14.99
CA SER A 745 38.73 -24.78 15.17
C SER A 745 38.85 -24.01 16.49
N GLY A 746 37.82 -24.00 17.34
CA GLY A 746 37.83 -23.31 18.62
C GLY A 746 37.22 -21.91 18.56
N TRP A 747 37.60 -21.03 19.49
CA TRP A 747 37.00 -19.71 19.65
C TRP A 747 37.49 -18.71 18.61
N MET A 748 36.55 -17.95 18.04
CA MET A 748 36.77 -16.79 17.19
C MET A 748 36.20 -15.55 17.87
N SER A 749 37.02 -14.52 18.02
CA SER A 749 36.59 -13.22 18.59
C SER A 749 35.82 -12.39 17.58
N PHE A 750 34.81 -11.64 18.05
CA PHE A 750 34.10 -10.64 17.24
C PHE A 750 35.03 -9.43 16.97
N SER A 751 34.71 -8.66 15.96
CA SER A 751 35.55 -7.53 15.51
C SER A 751 35.84 -6.50 16.59
N ASP A 752 34.95 -6.32 17.56
CA ASP A 752 35.11 -5.40 18.69
C ASP A 752 35.64 -6.07 19.97
N SER A 753 35.98 -7.36 19.91
CA SER A 753 36.43 -8.19 21.03
C SER A 753 35.49 -8.21 22.26
N ASN A 754 34.23 -7.82 22.09
CA ASN A 754 33.23 -7.86 23.18
C ASN A 754 32.52 -9.21 23.27
N ALA A 755 32.65 -10.04 22.26
CA ALA A 755 32.12 -11.40 22.23
C ALA A 755 33.06 -12.34 21.48
N LYS A 756 32.89 -13.62 21.70
CA LYS A 756 33.55 -14.72 20.98
C LYS A 756 32.53 -15.80 20.70
N MET A 757 32.76 -16.56 19.62
CA MET A 757 31.95 -17.73 19.26
C MET A 757 32.83 -18.94 18.97
N ARG A 758 32.26 -20.11 19.11
CA ARG A 758 32.76 -21.32 18.48
C ARG A 758 31.60 -22.12 17.88
N ILE A 759 31.94 -22.87 16.85
CA ILE A 759 30.95 -23.71 16.16
C ILE A 759 31.56 -25.12 16.04
N ASP A 760 30.79 -26.08 16.53
CA ASP A 760 31.11 -27.51 16.46
C ASP A 760 29.96 -28.24 15.80
N GLU A 761 30.23 -29.39 15.18
CA GLU A 761 29.19 -30.25 14.61
C GLU A 761 29.40 -31.72 14.97
N ASP A 762 28.28 -32.43 15.08
CA ASP A 762 28.24 -33.89 15.14
C ASP A 762 27.38 -34.44 13.98
N ALA A 763 27.10 -35.75 14.01
CA ALA A 763 26.32 -36.37 12.95
C ALA A 763 24.89 -35.75 12.79
N GLU A 764 24.28 -35.28 13.87
CA GLU A 764 22.87 -34.86 13.88
C GLU A 764 22.69 -33.35 14.04
N SER A 765 23.68 -32.62 14.56
CA SER A 765 23.53 -31.24 14.95
C SER A 765 24.74 -30.35 14.65
N LEU A 766 24.44 -29.05 14.45
CA LEU A 766 25.38 -27.93 14.48
C LEU A 766 25.20 -27.23 15.83
N LYS A 767 26.30 -26.98 16.54
CA LYS A 767 26.29 -26.34 17.85
C LYS A 767 27.04 -25.03 17.77
N ILE A 768 26.37 -23.94 18.11
CA ILE A 768 26.92 -22.58 18.13
C ILE A 768 26.99 -22.14 19.56
N GLU A 769 28.18 -21.85 20.04
CA GLU A 769 28.39 -21.32 21.38
C GLU A 769 28.89 -19.88 21.30
N VAL A 770 28.27 -18.98 22.06
CA VAL A 770 28.56 -17.56 22.05
C VAL A 770 28.74 -17.08 23.48
N MET A 771 29.85 -16.39 23.76
CA MET A 771 30.10 -15.68 25.01
C MET A 771 30.23 -14.18 24.78
N ALA A 772 29.62 -13.36 25.65
CA ALA A 772 29.70 -11.91 25.61
C ALA A 772 30.19 -11.31 26.94
N LYS A 773 30.85 -10.16 26.88
CA LYS A 773 31.35 -9.44 28.09
C LYS A 773 30.23 -8.78 28.89
N LYS A 774 29.05 -8.61 28.29
CA LYS A 774 27.89 -7.98 28.93
C LYS A 774 26.69 -8.95 28.91
N GLU A 775 25.79 -8.76 29.88
CA GLU A 775 24.48 -9.42 29.83
C GLU A 775 23.65 -8.78 28.73
N GLU A 776 23.60 -9.43 27.59
CA GLU A 776 22.90 -8.95 26.41
C GLU A 776 22.43 -10.13 25.56
N GLY A 777 21.39 -9.90 24.77
CA GLY A 777 20.91 -10.88 23.82
C GLY A 777 21.79 -10.99 22.58
N ILE A 778 21.50 -11.99 21.74
CA ILE A 778 22.18 -12.20 20.47
C ILE A 778 21.17 -12.36 19.32
N THR A 779 21.61 -12.03 18.12
CA THR A 779 20.90 -12.33 16.90
C THR A 779 21.70 -13.31 16.06
N ILE A 780 21.04 -14.34 15.54
CA ILE A 780 21.63 -15.32 14.62
C ILE A 780 20.87 -15.26 13.32
N ALA A 781 21.59 -15.07 12.23
CA ALA A 781 21.09 -15.25 10.89
C ALA A 781 21.97 -16.27 10.16
N GLY A 782 21.38 -17.21 9.46
CA GLY A 782 22.12 -18.26 8.81
C GLY A 782 21.56 -18.65 7.45
N GLU A 783 22.45 -18.88 6.52
CA GLU A 783 22.22 -19.67 5.32
C GLU A 783 22.85 -21.05 5.58
N PHE A 784 22.16 -21.83 6.40
CA PHE A 784 22.63 -23.17 6.82
C PHE A 784 22.56 -24.20 5.70
N ASN A 785 21.80 -23.95 4.68
CA ASN A 785 21.90 -24.54 3.36
C ASN A 785 21.97 -23.38 2.39
N LEU A 786 23.04 -23.28 1.63
CA LEU A 786 23.23 -22.16 0.70
C LEU A 786 21.98 -22.03 -0.19
N PHE A 787 21.39 -20.80 -0.22
CA PHE A 787 20.12 -20.43 -0.87
C PHE A 787 18.83 -20.68 -0.09
N LYS A 788 18.90 -21.26 1.10
CA LYS A 788 17.76 -21.28 2.02
C LYS A 788 18.02 -20.29 3.14
N PHE A 789 17.43 -19.11 3.02
CA PHE A 789 17.55 -18.08 4.03
C PHE A 789 16.57 -18.35 5.17
N ASN A 790 17.07 -18.60 6.35
CA ASN A 790 16.26 -18.76 7.54
C ASN A 790 15.96 -17.38 8.15
N PRO A 791 14.78 -17.18 8.73
CA PRO A 791 14.49 -15.91 9.41
C PRO A 791 15.51 -15.70 10.55
N PRO A 792 15.98 -14.46 10.75
CA PRO A 792 16.87 -14.16 11.86
C PRO A 792 16.18 -14.45 13.19
N ILE A 793 16.87 -15.14 14.06
CA ILE A 793 16.41 -15.48 15.40
C ILE A 793 17.10 -14.58 16.40
N TYR A 794 16.32 -14.04 17.29
CA TYR A 794 16.75 -13.22 18.41
C TYR A 794 16.68 -14.06 19.67
N ILE A 795 17.69 -14.00 20.48
CA ILE A 795 17.76 -14.69 21.78
C ILE A 795 17.94 -13.59 22.81
N ASP A 796 17.03 -13.47 23.74
CA ASP A 796 17.11 -12.47 24.82
C ASP A 796 18.22 -12.83 25.83
N GLU A 797 18.50 -11.91 26.77
CA GLU A 797 19.52 -12.12 27.80
C GLU A 797 19.25 -13.31 28.73
N LYS A 798 18.02 -13.85 28.70
CA LYS A 798 17.61 -15.03 29.46
C LYS A 798 17.71 -16.33 28.66
N GLY A 799 18.13 -16.24 27.42
CA GLY A 799 18.23 -17.40 26.51
C GLY A 799 16.91 -17.77 25.83
N THR A 800 15.90 -16.89 25.84
CA THR A 800 14.62 -17.16 25.18
C THR A 800 14.68 -16.76 23.71
N PRO A 801 14.52 -17.71 22.76
CA PRO A 801 14.48 -17.38 21.35
C PRO A 801 13.15 -16.74 20.97
N PHE A 802 13.20 -15.71 20.14
CA PHE A 802 12.01 -15.07 19.59
C PHE A 802 12.27 -14.52 18.17
N ILE A 803 11.20 -14.38 17.40
CA ILE A 803 11.20 -13.69 16.11
C ILE A 803 10.36 -12.43 16.28
N PRO A 804 10.93 -11.23 16.14
CA PRO A 804 10.17 -9.98 16.23
C PRO A 804 8.98 -9.97 15.27
N VAL A 805 7.87 -9.35 15.70
CA VAL A 805 6.62 -9.26 14.91
C VAL A 805 6.91 -8.81 13.47
N ARG A 806 7.76 -7.83 13.32
CA ARG A 806 8.14 -7.30 12.03
C ARG A 806 8.85 -8.31 11.14
N VAL A 807 9.80 -9.05 11.68
CA VAL A 807 10.52 -10.09 10.94
C VAL A 807 9.55 -11.15 10.44
N TRP A 808 8.71 -11.71 11.33
CA TRP A 808 7.78 -12.76 10.89
C TRP A 808 6.70 -12.22 9.92
N MET A 809 6.28 -10.96 10.05
CA MET A 809 5.39 -10.32 9.07
C MET A 809 6.05 -10.25 7.68
N PHE A 810 7.32 -9.84 7.60
CA PHE A 810 8.05 -9.78 6.33
C PHE A 810 8.26 -11.15 5.71
N PHE A 811 8.48 -12.16 6.51
CA PHE A 811 8.58 -13.54 6.04
C PHE A 811 7.21 -14.17 5.74
N GLY A 812 6.11 -13.40 5.85
CA GLY A 812 4.75 -13.89 5.60
C GLY A 812 4.35 -15.06 6.50
N MET A 813 4.97 -15.16 7.69
CA MET A 813 4.73 -16.25 8.60
C MET A 813 3.40 -16.07 9.32
N THR A 814 2.63 -17.13 9.45
CA THR A 814 1.53 -17.19 10.44
C THR A 814 2.11 -17.29 11.84
N GLU A 815 1.30 -16.99 12.86
CA GLU A 815 1.72 -17.15 14.26
C GLU A 815 2.15 -18.60 14.55
N ARG A 816 1.42 -19.57 14.01
CA ARG A 816 1.77 -20.99 14.08
C ARG A 816 3.12 -21.29 13.40
N ALA A 817 3.35 -20.78 12.19
CA ALA A 817 4.62 -20.99 11.49
C ALA A 817 5.80 -20.37 12.26
N ARG A 818 5.59 -19.20 12.90
CA ARG A 818 6.58 -18.58 13.78
C ARG A 818 6.91 -19.47 14.99
N GLU A 819 5.88 -19.99 15.65
CA GLU A 819 6.08 -20.89 16.79
C GLU A 819 6.80 -22.18 16.38
N ASP A 820 6.45 -22.75 15.23
CA ASP A 820 7.09 -23.95 14.71
C ASP A 820 8.56 -23.67 14.30
N GLU A 821 8.87 -22.48 13.77
CA GLU A 821 10.26 -22.08 13.49
C GLU A 821 11.07 -21.95 14.78
N LEU A 822 10.52 -21.29 15.81
CA LEU A 822 11.21 -21.14 17.11
C LEU A 822 11.55 -22.46 17.79
N LYS A 823 10.73 -23.49 17.63
CA LYS A 823 10.95 -24.82 18.21
C LYS A 823 12.18 -25.53 17.63
N LYS A 824 12.68 -25.11 16.48
CA LYS A 824 13.89 -25.66 15.86
C LYS A 824 15.17 -25.26 16.61
N TYR A 825 15.13 -24.16 17.37
CA TYR A 825 16.28 -23.62 18.09
C TYR A 825 16.24 -24.05 19.55
N LYS A 826 17.18 -24.91 19.92
CA LYS A 826 17.37 -25.26 21.33
C LYS A 826 18.48 -24.38 21.90
N VAL A 827 18.14 -23.54 22.86
CA VAL A 827 19.08 -22.62 23.52
C VAL A 827 19.26 -23.04 24.97
N GLU A 828 20.51 -23.13 25.39
CA GLU A 828 20.93 -23.38 26.77
C GLU A 828 21.78 -22.22 27.26
N VAL A 829 21.44 -21.68 28.43
CA VAL A 829 22.27 -20.67 29.11
C VAL A 829 23.30 -21.39 29.94
N LEU A 830 24.55 -21.08 29.68
CA LEU A 830 25.70 -21.67 30.37
C LEU A 830 26.31 -20.68 31.38
N PRO A 831 27.05 -21.15 32.37
CA PRO A 831 27.83 -20.27 33.24
C PRO A 831 28.84 -19.42 32.43
N SER A 832 28.94 -18.15 32.73
CA SER A 832 29.95 -17.25 32.18
C SER A 832 31.33 -17.48 32.84
N ASP A 833 32.39 -16.99 32.21
CA ASP A 833 33.74 -17.02 32.75
C ASP A 833 34.26 -15.65 33.17
N GLU A 834 35.49 -15.58 33.77
CA GLU A 834 36.06 -14.32 34.23
C GLU A 834 36.42 -13.37 33.09
N GLU A 835 36.74 -13.88 31.91
CA GLU A 835 37.09 -13.05 30.74
C GLU A 835 35.84 -12.52 30.04
N PHE A 836 34.74 -13.31 30.03
CA PHE A 836 33.44 -12.99 29.46
C PHE A 836 32.35 -13.18 30.52
N PRO A 837 32.18 -12.22 31.43
CA PRO A 837 31.27 -12.34 32.58
C PRO A 837 29.79 -12.12 32.25
N GLY A 838 29.47 -11.83 31.02
CA GLY A 838 28.11 -11.58 30.58
C GLY A 838 27.35 -12.82 30.08
N SER A 839 26.67 -12.71 28.98
CA SER A 839 25.83 -13.77 28.44
C SER A 839 26.67 -14.92 27.86
N HIS A 840 26.23 -16.16 28.10
CA HIS A 840 26.84 -17.36 27.57
C HIS A 840 25.75 -18.32 27.07
N PHE A 841 25.68 -18.53 25.77
CA PHE A 841 24.63 -19.32 25.12
C PHE A 841 25.23 -20.48 24.34
N LEU A 842 24.57 -21.66 24.42
CA LEU A 842 24.79 -22.78 23.53
C LEU A 842 23.50 -23.01 22.73
N ILE A 843 23.60 -22.81 21.41
CA ILE A 843 22.49 -22.99 20.48
C ILE A 843 22.72 -24.26 19.68
N THR A 844 21.75 -25.18 19.74
CA THR A 844 21.80 -26.45 19.02
C THR A 844 20.78 -26.46 17.90
N LEU A 845 21.24 -26.63 16.66
CA LEU A 845 20.47 -26.73 15.43
C LEU A 845 20.52 -28.16 14.93
N LYS A 846 19.36 -28.84 14.83
CA LYS A 846 19.32 -30.17 14.21
C LYS A 846 19.47 -30.05 12.70
N LYS A 847 20.47 -30.75 12.12
CA LYS A 847 20.79 -30.67 10.68
C LYS A 847 19.58 -30.91 9.79
N LYS A 848 18.69 -31.84 10.15
CA LYS A 848 17.47 -32.15 9.40
C LYS A 848 16.44 -31.03 9.39
N ASP A 849 16.37 -30.20 10.43
CA ASP A 849 15.37 -29.16 10.59
C ASP A 849 15.75 -27.89 9.79
N PHE A 850 17.02 -27.77 9.39
CA PHE A 850 17.61 -26.69 8.62
C PHE A 850 18.15 -27.14 7.27
N ASP A 851 17.90 -28.38 6.86
CA ASP A 851 18.41 -28.98 5.64
C ASP A 851 19.94 -28.82 5.50
N ILE A 852 20.68 -28.89 6.62
CA ILE A 852 22.13 -28.76 6.63
C ILE A 852 22.73 -30.02 5.98
N THR A 853 23.44 -29.80 4.87
CA THR A 853 24.11 -30.81 4.05
C THR A 853 25.59 -30.51 3.99
N ASP A 854 26.33 -31.22 3.11
CA ASP A 854 27.74 -30.92 2.84
C ASP A 854 27.96 -29.65 2.01
N LYS A 855 26.88 -28.94 1.63
CA LYS A 855 26.97 -27.66 0.91
C LYS A 855 27.56 -26.56 1.80
N PRO A 856 28.20 -25.56 1.19
CA PRO A 856 28.67 -24.36 1.91
C PRO A 856 27.59 -23.68 2.70
N MET A 857 27.94 -23.14 3.85
CA MET A 857 27.07 -22.44 4.78
C MET A 857 27.64 -21.07 5.12
N LYS A 858 26.78 -20.12 5.38
CA LYS A 858 27.13 -18.80 5.93
C LYS A 858 26.37 -18.53 7.22
N ILE A 859 26.98 -17.80 8.14
CA ILE A 859 26.37 -17.37 9.38
C ILE A 859 26.77 -15.94 9.72
N SER A 860 25.85 -15.22 10.33
CA SER A 860 26.08 -13.92 10.97
C SER A 860 25.55 -13.98 12.40
N ILE A 861 26.36 -13.54 13.36
CA ILE A 861 25.98 -13.46 14.78
C ILE A 861 26.30 -12.09 15.30
N HIS A 862 25.31 -11.47 15.97
CA HIS A 862 25.42 -10.14 16.57
C HIS A 862 25.09 -10.22 18.05
N THR A 863 25.74 -9.36 18.87
CA THR A 863 25.36 -9.07 20.25
C THR A 863 24.56 -7.76 20.32
N ASN A 864 24.06 -7.39 21.50
CA ASN A 864 23.30 -6.15 21.77
C ASN A 864 21.82 -6.15 21.37
N VAL A 865 21.14 -7.27 21.52
CA VAL A 865 19.66 -7.34 21.36
C VAL A 865 19.00 -6.91 22.67
N THR A 866 19.07 -5.63 23.03
CA THR A 866 18.48 -5.15 24.29
C THR A 866 17.07 -4.62 24.16
N GLU A 867 16.64 -4.22 22.97
CA GLU A 867 15.29 -3.69 22.76
C GLU A 867 14.82 -3.96 21.33
N TYR A 868 13.59 -4.47 21.20
CA TYR A 868 12.87 -4.43 19.95
C TYR A 868 12.58 -2.97 19.60
N ARG A 869 13.38 -2.41 18.70
CA ARG A 869 12.94 -1.25 17.94
C ARG A 869 12.34 -1.80 16.66
N PRO A 870 11.04 -1.61 16.41
CA PRO A 870 10.60 -1.67 15.05
C PRO A 870 11.53 -0.74 14.28
N ALA A 871 12.19 -1.23 13.24
CA ALA A 871 12.94 -0.39 12.31
C ALA A 871 11.90 0.50 11.59
N SER A 872 11.10 1.20 12.40
CA SER A 872 10.06 2.07 12.00
C SER A 872 10.71 3.15 11.24
N TYR A 873 11.11 3.23 10.20
CA TYR A 873 11.63 4.39 9.48
C TYR A 873 13.15 4.42 9.48
N LEU A 874 13.70 3.60 8.63
CA LEU A 874 15.06 3.78 8.16
C LEU A 874 15.17 5.17 7.55
N ARG A 875 15.85 6.05 8.26
CA ARG A 875 16.15 7.36 7.76
C ARG A 875 17.11 7.20 6.59
N TYR A 876 16.84 7.89 5.52
CA TYR A 876 17.78 8.11 4.45
C TYR A 876 18.98 8.87 5.02
N THR A 877 20.11 8.21 5.15
CA THR A 877 21.40 8.83 5.36
C THR A 877 22.29 8.48 4.18
N GLU A 878 23.21 9.33 3.80
CA GLU A 878 24.18 9.02 2.74
C GLU A 878 25.14 7.89 3.14
N ASP A 879 25.24 7.62 4.44
CA ASP A 879 26.01 6.53 5.01
C ASP A 879 25.14 5.25 5.10
N ARG A 880 25.44 4.27 4.28
CA ARG A 880 24.74 2.98 4.23
C ARG A 880 24.76 2.21 5.56
N THR A 881 25.77 2.43 6.39
CA THR A 881 25.88 1.80 7.71
C THR A 881 24.81 2.29 8.68
N ALA A 882 24.25 3.49 8.46
CA ALA A 882 23.18 4.06 9.27
C ALA A 882 21.78 3.52 8.95
N TYR A 883 21.61 2.77 7.86
CA TYR A 883 20.35 2.12 7.48
C TYR A 883 20.08 0.84 8.23
N LEU A 884 21.13 0.19 8.64
CA LEU A 884 21.00 -1.01 9.40
C LEU A 884 20.58 -0.59 10.80
N GLY A 885 19.30 -0.69 11.07
CA GLY A 885 18.80 -0.60 12.44
C GLY A 885 19.55 -1.61 13.30
N LYS A 886 19.47 -1.45 14.60
CA LYS A 886 20.15 -2.31 15.57
C LYS A 886 19.91 -3.84 15.38
N TYR A 887 18.93 -4.19 14.56
CA TYR A 887 18.47 -5.56 14.30
C TYR A 887 18.59 -5.98 12.84
N ASP A 888 19.12 -5.11 11.96
CA ASP A 888 19.26 -5.45 10.56
C ASP A 888 20.53 -6.28 10.35
N ILE A 889 20.41 -7.30 9.55
CA ILE A 889 21.51 -8.19 9.22
C ILE A 889 22.30 -7.53 8.09
N ASN A 890 23.51 -7.13 8.39
CA ASN A 890 24.43 -6.66 7.38
C ASN A 890 24.98 -7.85 6.59
N PRO A 891 24.75 -7.95 5.26
CA PRO A 891 25.35 -8.97 4.41
C PRO A 891 26.88 -9.05 4.53
N ASP A 892 27.54 -7.92 4.82
CA ASP A 892 28.99 -7.87 4.99
C ASP A 892 29.48 -8.54 6.29
N ASN A 893 28.57 -8.87 7.21
CA ASN A 893 28.90 -9.51 8.48
C ASN A 893 28.75 -11.04 8.44
N PHE A 894 28.39 -11.60 7.31
CA PHE A 894 28.35 -13.06 7.14
C PHE A 894 29.78 -13.62 6.99
N ILE A 895 30.01 -14.76 7.61
CA ILE A 895 31.23 -15.54 7.46
C ILE A 895 30.91 -16.91 6.87
N TRP A 896 31.83 -17.42 6.07
CA TRP A 896 31.75 -18.81 5.57
C TRP A 896 32.09 -19.82 6.66
N LEU A 897 31.31 -20.88 6.76
CA LEU A 897 31.62 -22.04 7.59
C LEU A 897 32.25 -23.11 6.73
N GLU A 898 33.45 -23.55 7.14
CA GLU A 898 34.21 -24.65 6.49
C GLU A 898 34.22 -25.88 7.41
N ARG A 899 34.06 -27.04 6.84
CA ARG A 899 34.19 -28.35 7.55
C ARG A 899 35.59 -28.89 7.57
#